data_40495d0fa7ad83a0ae7cc81bc3be5c14
#
_entry.id   40495d0fa7ad83a0ae7cc81bc3be5c14
#
_cell.length_a   1.000
_cell.length_b   1.000
_cell.length_c   1.000
_cell.angle_alpha   90.00
_cell.angle_beta   90.00
_cell.angle_gamma   90.00
#
_symmetry.space_group_name_H-M   'P 1'
#
loop_
_entity.id
_entity.type
_entity.pdbx_description
1 polymer ?
#
loop_
_entity_poly.entity_id
_entity_poly.type
_entity_poly.pdbx_seq_one_letter_code
_entity_poly.pdbx_strand_id
1 'polypeptide(L)'
;MNEEFNNQNHDEETLEVEQDTELEHRHTEEPQKQSIIKSIWNHKIMMAIRRFWRKFHVTKLLLAMMLTVVTLFTGFLVYSAKTTDVSGLRAGMVQVTEVYDRNNQEAGVLNINKGEFLTIDQISPNMINALVSTEDKRFYDHHGFDPMGLLRATFGLLMNRGRVTGGGSTITQQLAKNAFLTQEQSFMRKAKELFLSFELEKKYSKDQILEMYLNNAYFGNGAYGIENASLRYFGKSAKDLTISEAAVLTGSLKAPNVYNPIDDMESTVKRRATVLQLMVDNGKITQEEADKAAAQVITVTDTYEANARYKYPYYFDAVINEITTKYGISEEDLLNKGYKIYTGLDQNMQADMEETFSNSWLFPKASDGTIAQAASIAMDPQSGDVLATVGGRTNEKHTFRGFNRATQLKAQPGSTFKPLAVYTPALEEGYQPNSVLVDEKRSYGSDKYTPENWNKKYQGTVTMTEALNHSWNAPAVWLLDKIGLKKGIEKVHQFGIETDPGDEYLGIALGGLTKGVSPEQMASAYTAFANKGVRVQPRFVTKIVDANGKVVVDNTAVKENRVTTEEVAKKMTSMLLTVYGTEGLGAPFSPAGKTIAGKTGTTEAINNDNGSRDQWMIGYTPDVVVATWMGYDQSGNYSLSASSREGVGPLFKLEMEGLLQFTANTPFNVEAVKTKQNNQNNNSNNGVDQFIKDAQKAGEQVWNQIQEWGKNLWDKFRNR
;
A
#
# COMPACT_ATOMS: atom_id res chain seq x y z
N MET A 1 -33.61 23.22 -9.31
CA MET A 1 -33.98 24.04 -8.16
C MET A 1 -32.67 24.34 -7.48
N ASN A 2 -32.04 25.39 -7.89
CA ASN A 2 -32.07 26.78 -7.38
C ASN A 2 -31.57 26.82 -5.93
N GLU A 3 -30.64 27.61 -5.57
CA GLU A 3 -30.11 28.98 -5.90
C GLU A 3 -28.76 29.12 -5.24
N GLU A 4 -27.70 29.59 -5.90
CA GLU A 4 -27.31 30.97 -6.18
C GLU A 4 -27.10 31.84 -4.92
N PHE A 5 -25.91 32.42 -4.84
CA PHE A 5 -25.62 33.86 -4.85
C PHE A 5 -24.14 34.03 -4.51
N ASN A 6 -23.34 34.59 -5.26
CA ASN A 6 -23.21 35.69 -6.19
C ASN A 6 -22.09 36.63 -5.75
N ASN A 7 -21.18 36.79 -6.69
CA ASN A 7 -20.22 37.85 -6.94
C ASN A 7 -20.71 39.26 -6.63
N GLN A 8 -19.75 40.17 -6.38
CA GLN A 8 -19.61 41.37 -7.22
C GLN A 8 -18.26 42.07 -7.02
N ASN A 9 -17.60 42.19 -8.16
CA ASN A 9 -16.66 43.26 -8.53
C ASN A 9 -17.42 44.55 -8.82
N HIS A 10 -16.71 45.69 -8.79
CA HIS A 10 -16.60 46.75 -9.82
C HIS A 10 -15.91 47.92 -9.18
N ASP A 11 -14.78 48.42 -9.63
CA ASP A 11 -14.44 49.19 -10.86
C ASP A 11 -15.04 50.61 -10.91
N GLU A 12 -14.08 51.54 -11.08
CA GLU A 12 -14.06 52.74 -11.92
C GLU A 12 -15.07 53.88 -11.60
N GLU A 13 -14.70 55.08 -11.63
CA GLU A 13 -14.13 56.05 -12.54
C GLU A 13 -14.49 57.46 -12.08
N THR A 14 -13.48 58.31 -12.16
CA THR A 14 -13.46 59.71 -12.64
C THR A 14 -14.69 60.61 -12.54
N LEU A 15 -14.49 61.82 -12.08
CA LEU A 15 -14.53 63.06 -12.88
C LEU A 15 -14.37 64.30 -12.03
N GLU A 16 -13.60 65.21 -12.60
CA GLU A 16 -13.33 66.63 -12.31
C GLU A 16 -14.58 67.47 -12.04
N VAL A 17 -14.43 68.56 -11.33
CA VAL A 17 -14.62 69.93 -11.82
C VAL A 17 -14.40 70.97 -10.71
N GLU A 18 -13.61 71.99 -11.06
CA GLU A 18 -13.33 73.28 -10.53
C GLU A 18 -14.45 74.01 -9.75
N GLN A 19 -14.05 74.80 -8.75
CA GLN A 19 -14.00 76.29 -8.82
C GLN A 19 -13.81 76.87 -7.44
N ASP A 20 -12.77 77.75 -7.42
CA ASP A 20 -12.60 79.05 -6.82
C ASP A 20 -13.50 79.48 -5.64
N THR A 21 -12.85 79.96 -4.57
CA THR A 21 -12.67 81.41 -4.22
C THR A 21 -11.91 81.57 -2.91
N GLU A 22 -10.92 82.42 -3.00
CA GLU A 22 -10.32 83.45 -2.16
C GLU A 22 -10.62 83.53 -0.64
N LEU A 23 -9.49 83.96 0.02
CA LEU A 23 -9.32 84.76 1.24
C LEU A 23 -9.03 83.92 2.51
N GLU A 24 -8.02 84.12 3.24
CA GLU A 24 -7.22 85.24 3.73
C GLU A 24 -6.06 84.74 4.60
N HIS A 25 -5.03 85.50 4.62
CA HIS A 25 -3.83 85.39 5.42
C HIS A 25 -4.01 85.06 6.89
N ARG A 26 -3.23 84.05 7.35
CA ARG A 26 -2.53 84.16 8.63
C ARG A 26 -1.21 83.39 8.61
N HIS A 27 -0.13 84.18 8.77
CA HIS A 27 1.21 83.75 9.06
C HIS A 27 1.23 82.76 10.27
N THR A 28 1.81 81.58 10.10
CA THR A 28 2.52 80.94 11.18
C THR A 28 3.82 80.32 10.64
N GLU A 29 4.91 81.09 10.92
CA GLU A 29 6.29 80.59 10.77
C GLU A 29 6.57 79.47 11.79
N GLU A 30 6.34 78.21 11.45
CA GLU A 30 6.91 77.06 12.25
C GLU A 30 7.02 75.66 11.60
N PRO A 31 7.29 75.50 10.33
CA PRO A 31 7.79 74.18 9.87
C PRO A 31 9.28 74.14 9.50
N GLN A 32 9.94 75.28 9.24
CA GLN A 32 11.36 75.25 8.84
C GLN A 32 12.35 75.00 9.98
N LYS A 33 12.10 75.37 11.21
CA LYS A 33 12.98 75.13 12.37
C LYS A 33 12.98 73.65 12.78
N GLN A 34 11.84 72.92 12.70
CA GLN A 34 11.78 71.52 13.04
C GLN A 34 12.44 70.59 11.99
N SER A 35 12.41 71.00 10.73
CA SER A 35 13.10 70.27 9.64
C SER A 35 14.61 70.39 9.76
N ILE A 36 15.13 71.60 10.06
CA ILE A 36 16.55 71.87 10.22
C ILE A 36 17.08 71.17 11.50
N ILE A 37 16.34 71.21 12.61
CA ILE A 37 16.72 70.54 13.86
C ILE A 37 16.74 69.02 13.67
N LYS A 38 15.76 68.42 12.99
CA LYS A 38 15.77 66.99 12.64
C LYS A 38 16.92 66.66 11.71
N SER A 39 17.24 67.46 10.73
CA SER A 39 18.40 67.32 9.84
C SER A 39 19.73 67.37 10.59
N ILE A 40 19.90 68.36 11.48
CA ILE A 40 21.10 68.51 12.31
C ILE A 40 21.21 67.35 13.32
N TRP A 41 20.10 66.90 13.92
CA TRP A 41 20.05 65.79 14.84
C TRP A 41 20.42 64.48 14.13
N ASN A 42 19.84 64.19 12.97
CA ASN A 42 20.19 63.04 12.13
C ASN A 42 21.66 63.14 11.69
N HIS A 43 22.21 64.31 11.39
CA HIS A 43 23.62 64.47 11.03
C HIS A 43 24.56 64.22 12.22
N LYS A 44 24.21 64.68 13.43
CA LYS A 44 24.97 64.39 14.66
C LYS A 44 24.93 62.98 15.06
N ILE A 45 23.77 62.33 14.98
CA ILE A 45 23.61 60.89 15.22
C ILE A 45 24.39 60.07 14.18
N MET A 46 24.30 60.42 12.91
CA MET A 46 25.08 59.80 11.84
C MET A 46 26.59 59.98 12.05
N MET A 47 27.05 61.11 12.49
CA MET A 47 28.48 61.35 12.83
C MET A 47 28.91 60.55 14.07
N ALA A 48 28.05 60.43 15.08
CA ALA A 48 28.29 59.60 16.26
C ALA A 48 28.36 58.10 15.91
N ILE A 49 27.43 57.64 15.09
CA ILE A 49 27.43 56.24 14.54
C ILE A 49 28.71 56.00 13.71
N ARG A 50 29.12 56.93 12.83
CA ARG A 50 30.37 56.81 12.06
C ARG A 50 31.61 56.81 12.93
N ARG A 51 31.67 57.62 14.03
CA ARG A 51 32.78 57.62 15.02
C ARG A 51 32.80 56.31 15.79
N PHE A 52 31.66 55.80 16.28
CA PHE A 52 31.53 54.50 16.91
C PHE A 52 31.98 53.38 15.97
N TRP A 53 31.48 53.39 14.72
CA TRP A 53 31.80 52.42 13.69
C TRP A 53 33.30 52.37 13.38
N ARG A 54 33.98 53.51 13.29
CA ARG A 54 35.42 53.61 13.10
C ARG A 54 36.22 53.21 14.34
N LYS A 55 35.81 53.66 15.55
CA LYS A 55 36.50 53.41 16.83
C LYS A 55 36.50 51.92 17.18
N PHE A 56 35.42 51.22 16.95
CA PHE A 56 35.28 49.80 17.27
C PHE A 56 35.49 48.89 16.07
N HIS A 57 35.96 49.43 14.94
CA HIS A 57 36.19 48.64 13.72
C HIS A 57 35.02 47.75 13.32
N VAL A 58 33.78 48.23 13.51
CA VAL A 58 32.56 47.46 13.38
C VAL A 58 32.49 46.72 12.04
N THR A 59 32.91 47.36 10.93
CA THR A 59 32.97 46.69 9.63
C THR A 59 33.91 45.50 9.63
N LYS A 60 35.09 45.61 10.27
CA LYS A 60 36.07 44.50 10.36
C LYS A 60 35.53 43.37 11.25
N LEU A 61 34.84 43.75 12.33
CA LEU A 61 34.25 42.79 13.26
C LEU A 61 33.07 42.02 12.60
N LEU A 62 32.22 42.70 11.84
CA LEU A 62 31.15 42.10 11.05
C LEU A 62 31.70 41.21 9.95
N LEU A 63 32.77 41.63 9.25
CA LEU A 63 33.46 40.81 8.26
C LEU A 63 34.10 39.55 8.89
N ALA A 64 34.75 39.72 10.05
CA ALA A 64 35.32 38.59 10.78
C ALA A 64 34.23 37.63 11.25
N MET A 65 33.13 38.14 11.80
CA MET A 65 31.98 37.34 12.21
C MET A 65 31.34 36.62 11.02
N MET A 66 31.14 37.33 9.90
CA MET A 66 30.65 36.70 8.66
C MET A 66 31.60 35.62 8.18
N LEU A 67 32.91 35.88 8.16
CA LEU A 67 33.89 34.87 7.75
C LEU A 67 33.87 33.63 8.69
N THR A 68 33.76 33.86 10.00
CA THR A 68 33.63 32.79 10.98
C THR A 68 32.38 31.95 10.73
N VAL A 69 31.23 32.57 10.51
CA VAL A 69 29.98 31.89 10.21
C VAL A 69 30.11 31.09 8.92
N VAL A 70 30.69 31.66 7.86
CA VAL A 70 30.92 30.97 6.59
C VAL A 70 31.86 29.78 6.78
N THR A 71 32.91 29.93 7.57
CA THR A 71 33.89 28.86 7.85
C THR A 71 33.24 27.71 8.63
N LEU A 72 32.49 28.03 9.69
CA LEU A 72 31.77 27.02 10.48
C LEU A 72 30.70 26.33 9.65
N PHE A 73 29.97 27.06 8.83
CA PHE A 73 28.96 26.50 7.92
C PHE A 73 29.59 25.59 6.88
N THR A 74 30.69 26.01 6.26
CA THR A 74 31.42 25.18 5.30
C THR A 74 32.00 23.92 5.98
N GLY A 75 32.55 24.07 7.19
CA GLY A 75 33.02 22.95 8.00
C GLY A 75 31.90 21.92 8.30
N PHE A 76 30.73 22.42 8.66
CA PHE A 76 29.53 21.58 8.87
C PHE A 76 29.14 20.83 7.58
N LEU A 77 29.12 21.49 6.43
CA LEU A 77 28.79 20.85 5.15
C LEU A 77 29.79 19.80 4.73
N VAL A 78 31.09 20.08 4.91
CA VAL A 78 32.18 19.10 4.67
C VAL A 78 32.06 17.91 5.60
N TYR A 79 31.78 18.14 6.89
CA TYR A 79 31.55 17.08 7.85
C TYR A 79 30.35 16.23 7.45
N SER A 80 29.21 16.85 7.14
CA SER A 80 27.99 16.17 6.70
C SER A 80 28.23 15.32 5.45
N ALA A 81 28.94 15.85 4.44
CA ALA A 81 29.25 15.11 3.22
C ALA A 81 30.17 13.92 3.48
N LYS A 82 31.20 14.10 4.33
CA LYS A 82 32.15 13.00 4.69
C LYS A 82 31.52 11.90 5.55
N THR A 83 30.50 12.22 6.33
CA THR A 83 29.76 11.23 7.14
C THR A 83 28.67 10.51 6.35
N THR A 84 28.31 11.01 5.17
CA THR A 84 27.40 10.32 4.26
C THR A 84 28.19 9.22 3.53
N ASP A 85 27.76 7.97 3.71
CA ASP A 85 28.42 6.85 3.02
C ASP A 85 28.04 6.81 1.55
N VAL A 86 28.87 7.41 0.71
CA VAL A 86 28.74 7.35 -0.75
C VAL A 86 29.36 6.09 -1.36
N SER A 87 30.15 5.34 -0.58
CA SER A 87 30.94 4.20 -1.12
C SER A 87 30.09 3.01 -1.53
N GLY A 88 28.93 2.83 -0.90
CA GLY A 88 27.96 1.78 -1.20
C GLY A 88 26.93 2.13 -2.28
N LEU A 89 26.93 3.36 -2.82
CA LEU A 89 25.85 3.84 -3.69
C LEU A 89 25.64 2.95 -4.93
N ARG A 90 26.71 2.69 -5.69
CA ARG A 90 26.63 1.85 -6.88
C ARG A 90 26.23 0.40 -6.53
N ALA A 91 26.81 -0.16 -5.49
CA ALA A 91 26.44 -1.48 -5.02
C ALA A 91 24.96 -1.55 -4.61
N GLY A 92 24.48 -0.55 -3.87
CA GLY A 92 23.06 -0.45 -3.50
C GLY A 92 22.10 -0.24 -4.67
N MET A 93 22.55 0.39 -5.76
CA MET A 93 21.75 0.53 -6.98
C MET A 93 21.70 -0.76 -7.81
N VAL A 94 22.79 -1.52 -7.82
CA VAL A 94 22.90 -2.83 -8.49
C VAL A 94 22.12 -3.90 -7.71
N GLN A 95 22.19 -3.82 -6.37
CA GLN A 95 21.56 -4.79 -5.50
C GLN A 95 20.06 -4.52 -5.37
N VAL A 96 19.26 -5.48 -5.78
CA VAL A 96 17.82 -5.50 -5.54
C VAL A 96 17.50 -6.22 -4.23
N THR A 97 16.52 -5.76 -3.50
CA THR A 97 16.02 -6.50 -2.35
C THR A 97 15.14 -7.64 -2.82
N GLU A 98 15.60 -8.85 -2.54
CA GLU A 98 14.99 -10.11 -2.96
C GLU A 98 14.09 -10.66 -1.87
N VAL A 99 12.95 -11.23 -2.27
CA VAL A 99 12.03 -11.93 -1.39
C VAL A 99 12.11 -13.43 -1.67
N TYR A 100 12.27 -14.20 -0.61
CA TYR A 100 12.34 -15.66 -0.64
C TYR A 100 11.12 -16.26 0.06
N ASP A 101 10.58 -17.34 -0.51
CA ASP A 101 9.46 -18.10 0.04
C ASP A 101 9.88 -19.00 1.21
N ARG A 102 8.92 -19.72 1.78
CA ARG A 102 9.13 -20.67 2.89
C ARG A 102 10.13 -21.79 2.59
N ASN A 103 10.37 -22.08 1.31
CA ASN A 103 11.31 -23.09 0.82
C ASN A 103 12.66 -22.50 0.40
N ASN A 104 12.89 -21.22 0.72
CA ASN A 104 14.07 -20.42 0.30
C ASN A 104 14.23 -20.34 -1.23
N GLN A 105 13.13 -20.40 -1.98
CA GLN A 105 13.10 -20.11 -3.41
C GLN A 105 12.82 -18.62 -3.61
N GLU A 106 13.48 -18.00 -4.61
CA GLU A 106 13.20 -16.60 -4.95
C GLU A 106 11.72 -16.46 -5.38
N ALA A 107 11.01 -15.56 -4.73
CA ALA A 107 9.62 -15.22 -5.02
C ALA A 107 9.48 -13.94 -5.84
N GLY A 108 10.50 -13.10 -5.84
CA GLY A 108 10.55 -11.84 -6.58
C GLY A 108 11.38 -10.78 -5.87
N VAL A 109 11.17 -9.51 -6.25
CA VAL A 109 11.90 -8.37 -5.69
C VAL A 109 10.95 -7.28 -5.24
N LEU A 110 11.36 -6.48 -4.24
CA LEU A 110 10.52 -5.37 -3.72
C LEU A 110 10.60 -4.09 -4.54
N ASN A 111 11.55 -3.97 -5.47
CA ASN A 111 11.77 -2.76 -6.23
C ASN A 111 10.85 -2.70 -7.47
N ILE A 112 9.69 -2.06 -7.30
CA ILE A 112 8.76 -1.80 -8.44
C ILE A 112 9.36 -0.78 -9.41
N ASN A 113 10.13 0.18 -8.91
CA ASN A 113 10.58 1.35 -9.67
C ASN A 113 12.01 1.25 -10.16
N LYS A 114 12.76 0.19 -9.82
CA LYS A 114 14.10 -0.04 -10.34
C LYS A 114 14.05 -1.06 -11.45
N GLY A 115 14.32 -0.62 -12.68
CA GLY A 115 14.62 -1.50 -13.78
C GLY A 115 15.88 -2.32 -13.54
N GLU A 116 16.20 -3.16 -14.49
CA GLU A 116 17.50 -3.80 -14.55
C GLU A 116 18.59 -2.72 -14.57
N PHE A 117 19.58 -2.85 -13.68
CA PHE A 117 20.71 -1.93 -13.62
C PHE A 117 21.63 -2.23 -14.82
N LEU A 118 21.70 -1.29 -15.75
CA LEU A 118 22.56 -1.40 -16.93
C LEU A 118 23.95 -0.80 -16.66
N THR A 119 24.98 -1.52 -17.06
CA THR A 119 26.33 -0.97 -17.14
C THR A 119 26.46 -0.03 -18.35
N ILE A 120 27.46 0.85 -18.35
CA ILE A 120 27.59 1.89 -19.38
C ILE A 120 27.67 1.33 -20.81
N ASP A 121 28.26 0.15 -20.98
CA ASP A 121 28.38 -0.58 -22.25
C ASP A 121 27.05 -1.23 -22.73
N GLN A 122 26.10 -1.34 -21.83
CA GLN A 122 24.73 -1.78 -22.12
C GLN A 122 23.78 -0.62 -22.47
N ILE A 123 24.25 0.62 -22.42
CA ILE A 123 23.48 1.82 -22.77
C ILE A 123 23.96 2.37 -24.12
N SER A 124 23.01 2.74 -24.97
CA SER A 124 23.34 3.31 -26.27
C SER A 124 24.26 4.54 -26.15
N PRO A 125 25.36 4.61 -26.93
CA PRO A 125 26.17 5.81 -27.02
C PRO A 125 25.40 7.06 -27.39
N ASN A 126 24.28 6.91 -28.15
CA ASN A 126 23.40 8.01 -28.48
C ASN A 126 22.78 8.64 -27.24
N MET A 127 22.39 7.81 -26.26
CA MET A 127 21.81 8.30 -24.98
C MET A 127 22.85 9.08 -24.16
N ILE A 128 24.07 8.55 -24.06
CA ILE A 128 25.18 9.20 -23.36
C ILE A 128 25.50 10.55 -23.98
N ASN A 129 25.61 10.60 -25.33
CA ASN A 129 25.89 11.82 -26.07
C ASN A 129 24.77 12.85 -25.93
N ALA A 130 23.50 12.44 -26.00
CA ALA A 130 22.35 13.31 -25.82
C ALA A 130 22.32 13.90 -24.39
N LEU A 131 22.51 13.05 -23.38
CA LEU A 131 22.52 13.46 -21.98
C LEU A 131 23.63 14.49 -21.68
N VAL A 132 24.88 14.14 -22.01
CA VAL A 132 26.04 15.00 -21.77
C VAL A 132 25.90 16.34 -22.52
N SER A 133 25.44 16.31 -23.77
CA SER A 133 25.23 17.52 -24.56
C SER A 133 24.19 18.46 -23.97
N THR A 134 23.16 17.90 -23.31
CA THR A 134 22.00 18.65 -22.84
C THR A 134 22.16 19.11 -21.39
N GLU A 135 22.56 18.22 -20.50
CA GLU A 135 22.59 18.47 -19.07
C GLU A 135 23.95 19.02 -18.59
N ASP A 136 25.06 18.55 -19.18
CA ASP A 136 26.39 18.88 -18.66
C ASP A 136 27.47 18.69 -19.73
N LYS A 137 27.58 19.64 -20.66
CA LYS A 137 28.46 19.53 -21.83
C LYS A 137 29.93 19.39 -21.48
N ARG A 138 30.37 19.77 -20.27
CA ARG A 138 31.75 19.65 -19.78
C ARG A 138 31.89 18.58 -18.71
N PHE A 139 30.98 17.61 -18.69
CA PHE A 139 30.93 16.57 -17.67
C PHE A 139 32.30 15.88 -17.45
N TYR A 140 33.02 15.60 -18.51
CA TYR A 140 34.31 14.93 -18.42
C TYR A 140 35.47 15.86 -17.98
N ASP A 141 35.26 17.20 -17.98
CA ASP A 141 36.33 18.19 -17.72
C ASP A 141 36.37 18.67 -16.27
N HIS A 142 35.26 18.57 -15.53
CA HIS A 142 35.18 19.05 -14.15
C HIS A 142 35.12 17.90 -13.12
N HIS A 143 35.24 18.23 -11.83
CA HIS A 143 35.17 17.30 -10.71
C HIS A 143 33.96 17.59 -9.80
N GLY A 144 32.75 17.27 -10.26
CA GLY A 144 31.49 17.40 -9.53
C GLY A 144 30.82 18.78 -9.63
N PHE A 145 31.57 19.83 -9.93
CA PHE A 145 31.07 21.21 -10.08
C PHE A 145 31.67 21.88 -11.31
N ASP A 146 30.84 22.57 -12.08
CA ASP A 146 31.26 23.36 -13.25
C ASP A 146 31.16 24.88 -12.97
N PRO A 147 32.28 25.56 -12.55
CA PRO A 147 32.25 26.99 -12.31
C PRO A 147 31.92 27.83 -13.55
N MET A 148 32.37 27.38 -14.73
CA MET A 148 32.10 28.08 -15.98
C MET A 148 30.66 27.89 -16.44
N GLY A 149 30.07 26.73 -16.16
CA GLY A 149 28.64 26.47 -16.35
C GLY A 149 27.77 27.39 -15.48
N LEU A 150 28.13 27.54 -14.22
CA LEU A 150 27.43 28.45 -13.28
C LEU A 150 27.57 29.92 -13.70
N LEU A 151 28.76 30.36 -14.10
CA LEU A 151 28.96 31.72 -14.60
C LEU A 151 28.12 32.00 -15.85
N ARG A 152 28.07 31.06 -16.79
CA ARG A 152 27.26 31.16 -18.00
C ARG A 152 25.76 31.18 -17.69
N ALA A 153 25.28 30.33 -16.79
CA ALA A 153 23.87 30.31 -16.34
C ALA A 153 23.48 31.63 -15.68
N THR A 154 24.35 32.18 -14.82
CA THR A 154 24.15 33.47 -14.13
C THR A 154 24.16 34.63 -15.12
N PHE A 155 25.09 34.66 -16.07
CA PHE A 155 25.14 35.66 -17.11
C PHE A 155 23.93 35.60 -18.05
N GLY A 156 23.52 34.39 -18.43
CA GLY A 156 22.30 34.15 -19.20
C GLY A 156 21.03 34.63 -18.50
N LEU A 157 20.95 34.43 -17.17
CA LEU A 157 19.84 34.94 -16.34
C LEU A 157 19.76 36.48 -16.36
N LEU A 158 20.91 37.13 -16.25
CA LEU A 158 21.01 38.61 -16.30
C LEU A 158 20.64 39.16 -17.68
N MET A 159 21.15 38.55 -18.74
CA MET A 159 20.89 38.99 -20.13
C MET A 159 19.44 38.73 -20.58
N ASN A 160 18.80 37.69 -20.11
CA ASN A 160 17.43 37.32 -20.47
C ASN A 160 16.37 37.81 -19.47
N ARG A 161 16.65 38.90 -18.75
CA ARG A 161 15.72 39.58 -17.81
C ARG A 161 15.08 38.60 -16.79
N GLY A 162 15.89 37.69 -16.20
CA GLY A 162 15.43 36.75 -15.18
C GLY A 162 14.85 35.44 -15.73
N ARG A 163 14.86 35.20 -17.02
CA ARG A 163 14.46 33.92 -17.58
C ARG A 163 15.64 32.92 -17.56
N VAL A 164 15.46 31.80 -16.88
CA VAL A 164 16.46 30.71 -16.84
C VAL A 164 16.52 30.03 -18.19
N THR A 165 17.62 30.18 -18.89
CA THR A 165 17.85 29.61 -20.23
C THR A 165 18.68 28.33 -20.23
N GLY A 166 19.24 27.92 -19.07
CA GLY A 166 20.02 26.69 -18.92
C GLY A 166 20.22 26.32 -17.45
N GLY A 167 20.35 25.02 -17.15
CA GLY A 167 20.67 24.50 -15.84
C GLY A 167 22.16 24.75 -15.49
N GLY A 168 22.43 25.22 -14.28
CA GLY A 168 23.79 25.37 -13.76
C GLY A 168 24.25 24.17 -12.91
N SER A 169 23.47 23.10 -12.79
CA SER A 169 23.79 21.91 -12.02
C SER A 169 24.42 20.84 -12.91
N THR A 170 25.47 20.19 -12.41
CA THR A 170 26.12 19.10 -13.12
C THR A 170 25.33 17.78 -12.97
N ILE A 171 25.61 16.78 -13.82
CA ILE A 171 25.02 15.43 -13.72
C ILE A 171 25.37 14.83 -12.35
N THR A 172 26.59 15.02 -11.82
CA THR A 172 26.97 14.53 -10.50
C THR A 172 26.18 15.19 -9.37
N GLN A 173 25.87 16.48 -9.48
CA GLN A 173 25.00 17.17 -8.51
C GLN A 173 23.57 16.66 -8.58
N GLN A 174 23.05 16.37 -9.78
CA GLN A 174 21.73 15.79 -9.94
C GLN A 174 21.68 14.37 -9.37
N LEU A 175 22.71 13.55 -9.56
CA LEU A 175 22.83 12.24 -8.93
C LEU A 175 22.85 12.35 -7.40
N ALA A 176 23.67 13.25 -6.84
CA ALA A 176 23.72 13.51 -5.39
C ALA A 176 22.37 13.89 -4.82
N LYS A 177 21.63 14.75 -5.54
CA LYS A 177 20.27 15.14 -5.17
C LYS A 177 19.31 13.94 -5.15
N ASN A 178 19.29 13.15 -6.22
CA ASN A 178 18.34 12.07 -6.39
C ASN A 178 18.61 10.87 -5.46
N ALA A 179 19.89 10.65 -5.09
CA ALA A 179 20.31 9.50 -4.29
C ALA A 179 20.36 9.75 -2.77
N PHE A 180 20.56 10.99 -2.32
CA PHE A 180 20.85 11.28 -0.91
C PHE A 180 20.00 12.40 -0.30
N LEU A 181 19.23 13.15 -1.09
CA LEU A 181 18.58 14.37 -0.61
C LEU A 181 17.08 14.36 -0.91
N THR A 182 16.33 15.10 -0.08
CA THR A 182 14.88 15.29 -0.28
C THR A 182 14.58 16.25 -1.44
N GLN A 183 13.34 16.24 -1.95
CA GLN A 183 12.88 17.14 -3.03
C GLN A 183 12.67 18.58 -2.57
N GLU A 184 12.87 18.90 -1.29
CA GLU A 184 12.76 20.26 -0.76
C GLU A 184 13.71 21.23 -1.46
N GLN A 185 13.20 22.40 -1.87
CA GLN A 185 14.02 23.45 -2.49
C GLN A 185 14.55 24.40 -1.42
N SER A 186 15.74 24.09 -0.88
CA SER A 186 16.39 24.93 0.12
C SER A 186 17.86 25.20 -0.25
N PHE A 187 18.38 26.34 0.21
CA PHE A 187 19.80 26.66 0.05
C PHE A 187 20.70 25.63 0.71
N MET A 188 20.29 25.11 1.88
CA MET A 188 21.01 24.08 2.61
C MET A 188 21.12 22.79 1.79
N ARG A 189 20.02 22.39 1.15
CA ARG A 189 20.03 21.22 0.26
C ARG A 189 21.00 21.41 -0.92
N LYS A 190 20.95 22.59 -1.57
CA LYS A 190 21.85 22.89 -2.71
C LYS A 190 23.31 22.90 -2.31
N ALA A 191 23.62 23.39 -1.10
CA ALA A 191 24.98 23.34 -0.56
C ALA A 191 25.43 21.88 -0.29
N LYS A 192 24.59 21.05 0.33
CA LYS A 192 24.87 19.62 0.53
C LYS A 192 25.10 18.89 -0.78
N GLU A 193 24.26 19.15 -1.78
CA GLU A 193 24.38 18.58 -3.14
C GLU A 193 25.77 18.86 -3.74
N LEU A 194 26.27 20.09 -3.60
CA LEU A 194 27.60 20.47 -4.06
C LEU A 194 28.71 19.65 -3.37
N PHE A 195 28.69 19.56 -2.04
CA PHE A 195 29.73 18.84 -1.30
C PHE A 195 29.67 17.31 -1.52
N LEU A 196 28.45 16.75 -1.63
CA LEU A 196 28.27 15.33 -1.97
C LEU A 196 28.77 15.01 -3.39
N SER A 197 28.59 15.94 -4.34
CA SER A 197 29.11 15.74 -5.70
C SER A 197 30.64 15.62 -5.75
N PHE A 198 31.37 16.34 -4.89
CA PHE A 198 32.83 16.14 -4.75
C PHE A 198 33.19 14.78 -4.16
N GLU A 199 32.45 14.29 -3.17
CA GLU A 199 32.72 12.96 -2.60
C GLU A 199 32.41 11.83 -3.60
N LEU A 200 31.35 11.98 -4.40
CA LEU A 200 31.03 11.04 -5.48
C LEU A 200 32.15 10.98 -6.53
N GLU A 201 32.64 12.15 -7.01
CA GLU A 201 33.69 12.20 -8.02
C GLU A 201 35.08 11.70 -7.51
N LYS A 202 35.31 11.70 -6.20
CA LYS A 202 36.49 11.08 -5.61
C LYS A 202 36.39 9.55 -5.63
N LYS A 203 35.17 9.01 -5.54
CA LYS A 203 34.93 7.59 -5.35
C LYS A 203 34.64 6.85 -6.65
N TYR A 204 33.97 7.49 -7.60
CA TYR A 204 33.45 6.88 -8.82
C TYR A 204 34.04 7.53 -10.07
N SER A 205 34.27 6.74 -11.12
CA SER A 205 34.62 7.26 -12.44
C SER A 205 33.46 7.99 -13.09
N LYS A 206 33.73 8.80 -14.11
CA LYS A 206 32.72 9.50 -14.89
C LYS A 206 31.67 8.54 -15.47
N ASP A 207 32.11 7.43 -16.01
CA ASP A 207 31.22 6.42 -16.57
C ASP A 207 30.33 5.77 -15.49
N GLN A 208 30.88 5.49 -14.32
CA GLN A 208 30.11 4.98 -13.18
C GLN A 208 29.09 6.01 -12.68
N ILE A 209 29.37 7.31 -12.74
CA ILE A 209 28.43 8.38 -12.38
C ILE A 209 27.29 8.46 -13.40
N LEU A 210 27.61 8.38 -14.72
CA LEU A 210 26.59 8.32 -15.78
C LEU A 210 25.69 7.09 -15.65
N GLU A 211 26.29 5.94 -15.40
CA GLU A 211 25.62 4.67 -15.14
C GLU A 211 24.61 4.82 -14.01
N MET A 212 25.06 5.29 -12.83
CA MET A 212 24.20 5.50 -11.68
C MET A 212 23.11 6.54 -11.93
N TYR A 213 23.44 7.62 -12.65
CA TYR A 213 22.46 8.67 -12.99
C TYR A 213 21.35 8.12 -13.89
N LEU A 214 21.69 7.45 -14.98
CA LEU A 214 20.73 6.92 -15.96
C LEU A 214 19.86 5.81 -15.37
N ASN A 215 20.41 4.97 -14.50
CA ASN A 215 19.65 3.92 -13.81
C ASN A 215 18.73 4.44 -12.70
N ASN A 216 18.95 5.67 -12.20
CA ASN A 216 18.17 6.25 -11.11
C ASN A 216 17.22 7.39 -11.55
N ALA A 217 17.36 7.90 -12.76
CA ALA A 217 16.58 9.02 -13.25
C ALA A 217 15.11 8.62 -13.49
N TYR A 218 14.21 9.57 -13.20
CA TYR A 218 12.79 9.44 -13.52
C TYR A 218 12.49 10.05 -14.88
N PHE A 219 11.86 9.27 -15.76
CA PHE A 219 11.57 9.64 -17.16
C PHE A 219 10.08 9.92 -17.43
N GLY A 220 9.23 9.88 -16.41
CA GLY A 220 7.77 10.02 -16.54
C GLY A 220 7.04 8.68 -16.61
N ASN A 221 5.71 8.73 -16.43
CA ASN A 221 4.81 7.56 -16.51
C ASN A 221 5.27 6.33 -15.68
N GLY A 222 5.83 6.56 -14.48
CA GLY A 222 6.31 5.50 -13.61
C GLY A 222 7.63 4.85 -14.05
N ALA A 223 8.28 5.33 -15.11
CA ALA A 223 9.53 4.78 -15.61
C ALA A 223 10.73 5.39 -14.87
N TYR A 224 11.31 4.64 -13.95
CA TYR A 224 12.59 4.92 -13.31
C TYR A 224 13.68 4.07 -13.94
N GLY A 225 14.81 4.69 -14.27
CA GLY A 225 15.92 4.05 -14.98
C GLY A 225 15.72 3.99 -16.50
N ILE A 226 16.87 4.00 -17.19
CA ILE A 226 16.91 4.14 -18.65
C ILE A 226 16.32 2.93 -19.39
N GLU A 227 16.49 1.70 -18.85
CA GLU A 227 15.92 0.50 -19.46
C GLU A 227 14.39 0.53 -19.39
N ASN A 228 13.84 0.82 -18.21
CA ASN A 228 12.39 0.96 -18.03
C ASN A 228 11.80 2.04 -18.95
N ALA A 229 12.49 3.17 -19.09
CA ALA A 229 12.05 4.24 -19.98
C ALA A 229 12.09 3.81 -21.45
N SER A 230 13.12 3.08 -21.85
CA SER A 230 13.25 2.54 -23.20
C SER A 230 12.12 1.55 -23.53
N LEU A 231 11.83 0.63 -22.61
CA LEU A 231 10.73 -0.33 -22.73
C LEU A 231 9.34 0.36 -22.74
N ARG A 232 9.14 1.36 -21.84
CA ARG A 232 7.89 2.11 -21.72
C ARG A 232 7.53 2.92 -22.94
N TYR A 233 8.52 3.56 -23.57
CA TYR A 233 8.26 4.48 -24.66
C TYR A 233 8.52 3.86 -26.03
N PHE A 234 9.44 2.91 -26.16
CA PHE A 234 9.91 2.39 -27.44
C PHE A 234 9.90 0.87 -27.57
N GLY A 235 9.57 0.13 -26.50
CA GLY A 235 9.45 -1.33 -26.52
C GLY A 235 10.75 -2.07 -26.84
N LYS A 236 11.91 -1.47 -26.53
CA LYS A 236 13.23 -2.03 -26.83
C LYS A 236 14.24 -1.74 -25.72
N SER A 237 15.36 -2.48 -25.70
CA SER A 237 16.44 -2.22 -24.76
C SER A 237 17.07 -0.83 -24.96
N ALA A 238 17.53 -0.23 -23.87
CA ALA A 238 18.25 1.04 -23.87
C ALA A 238 19.55 1.00 -24.71
N LYS A 239 20.09 -0.18 -24.96
CA LYS A 239 21.24 -0.38 -25.86
C LYS A 239 20.93 -0.03 -27.31
N ASP A 240 19.68 -0.23 -27.73
CA ASP A 240 19.24 -0.10 -29.13
C ASP A 240 18.58 1.26 -29.45
N LEU A 241 18.70 2.23 -28.51
CA LEU A 241 18.14 3.57 -28.71
C LEU A 241 18.81 4.29 -29.86
N THR A 242 17.98 4.75 -30.80
CA THR A 242 18.39 5.63 -31.90
C THR A 242 18.70 7.05 -31.41
N ILE A 243 19.31 7.89 -32.25
CA ILE A 243 19.57 9.31 -31.95
C ILE A 243 18.25 10.04 -31.59
N SER A 244 17.18 9.80 -32.35
CA SER A 244 15.86 10.40 -32.09
C SER A 244 15.28 10.01 -30.75
N GLU A 245 15.28 8.72 -30.43
CA GLU A 245 14.73 8.18 -29.18
C GLU A 245 15.55 8.62 -27.97
N ALA A 246 16.87 8.59 -28.08
CA ALA A 246 17.79 9.11 -27.06
C ALA A 246 17.54 10.61 -26.77
N ALA A 247 17.28 11.40 -27.82
CA ALA A 247 16.95 12.81 -27.66
C ALA A 247 15.58 13.03 -26.99
N VAL A 248 14.59 12.16 -27.24
CA VAL A 248 13.29 12.17 -26.53
C VAL A 248 13.49 11.89 -25.05
N LEU A 249 14.17 10.79 -24.70
CA LEU A 249 14.39 10.42 -23.28
C LEU A 249 15.22 11.47 -22.54
N THR A 250 16.28 12.00 -23.18
CA THR A 250 17.04 13.11 -22.58
C THR A 250 16.16 14.36 -22.40
N GLY A 251 15.28 14.62 -23.35
CA GLY A 251 14.34 15.74 -23.29
C GLY A 251 13.39 15.65 -22.09
N SER A 252 12.90 14.46 -21.77
CA SER A 252 11.97 14.22 -20.67
C SER A 252 12.58 14.49 -19.29
N LEU A 253 13.88 14.31 -19.11
CA LEU A 253 14.57 14.54 -17.82
C LEU A 253 14.36 15.94 -17.24
N LYS A 254 14.13 16.95 -18.08
CA LYS A 254 13.87 18.33 -17.64
C LYS A 254 12.55 18.50 -16.91
N ALA A 255 11.48 17.85 -17.39
CA ALA A 255 10.14 17.82 -16.81
C ALA A 255 9.41 16.56 -17.28
N PRO A 256 9.62 15.41 -16.57
CA PRO A 256 9.17 14.10 -17.05
C PRO A 256 7.66 13.96 -17.27
N ASN A 257 6.86 14.72 -16.53
CA ASN A 257 5.40 14.73 -16.67
C ASN A 257 4.90 15.68 -17.78
N VAL A 258 5.82 16.39 -18.45
CA VAL A 258 5.48 17.36 -19.53
C VAL A 258 6.09 16.94 -20.87
N TYR A 259 7.34 16.49 -20.87
CA TYR A 259 8.09 16.20 -22.10
C TYR A 259 8.18 14.69 -22.38
N ASN A 260 7.06 14.00 -22.25
CA ASN A 260 7.01 12.59 -22.59
C ASN A 260 5.96 12.31 -23.69
N PRO A 261 6.21 11.33 -24.58
CA PRO A 261 5.39 11.14 -25.78
C PRO A 261 4.01 10.51 -25.52
N ILE A 262 3.73 10.03 -24.29
CA ILE A 262 2.41 9.49 -23.92
C ILE A 262 1.46 10.65 -23.54
N ASP A 263 1.94 11.60 -22.73
CA ASP A 263 1.09 12.66 -22.17
C ASP A 263 1.01 13.88 -23.10
N ASP A 264 2.16 14.30 -23.72
CA ASP A 264 2.22 15.46 -24.61
C ASP A 264 3.25 15.25 -25.75
N MET A 265 2.79 14.73 -26.86
CA MET A 265 3.60 14.47 -28.04
C MET A 265 4.15 15.77 -28.66
N GLU A 266 3.37 16.87 -28.67
CA GLU A 266 3.78 18.13 -29.29
C GLU A 266 4.95 18.76 -28.52
N SER A 267 4.83 18.85 -27.20
CA SER A 267 5.90 19.35 -26.33
C SER A 267 7.14 18.47 -26.40
N THR A 268 6.96 17.14 -26.52
CA THR A 268 8.04 16.17 -26.67
C THR A 268 8.81 16.40 -27.98
N VAL A 269 8.13 16.59 -29.11
CA VAL A 269 8.77 16.86 -30.42
C VAL A 269 9.57 18.16 -30.36
N LYS A 270 9.01 19.22 -29.79
CA LYS A 270 9.73 20.51 -29.63
C LYS A 270 10.97 20.35 -28.75
N ARG A 271 10.87 19.58 -27.66
CA ARG A 271 11.98 19.35 -26.75
C ARG A 271 13.05 18.46 -27.38
N ARG A 272 12.66 17.41 -28.13
CA ARG A 272 13.57 16.57 -28.91
C ARG A 272 14.42 17.41 -29.86
N ALA A 273 13.79 18.33 -30.61
CA ALA A 273 14.52 19.22 -31.54
C ALA A 273 15.58 20.06 -30.81
N THR A 274 15.27 20.56 -29.59
CA THR A 274 16.23 21.26 -28.77
C THR A 274 17.44 20.40 -28.37
N VAL A 275 17.20 19.12 -28.00
CA VAL A 275 18.27 18.19 -27.64
C VAL A 275 19.14 17.86 -28.85
N LEU A 276 18.54 17.58 -30.00
CA LEU A 276 19.28 17.31 -31.23
C LEU A 276 20.17 18.49 -31.62
N GLN A 277 19.69 19.74 -31.53
CA GLN A 277 20.51 20.92 -31.77
C GLN A 277 21.68 21.03 -30.78
N LEU A 278 21.48 20.75 -29.51
CA LEU A 278 22.55 20.71 -28.49
C LEU A 278 23.60 19.63 -28.80
N MET A 279 23.18 18.49 -29.34
CA MET A 279 24.12 17.44 -29.79
C MET A 279 24.97 17.92 -30.98
N VAL A 280 24.39 18.65 -31.93
CA VAL A 280 25.13 19.29 -33.06
C VAL A 280 26.11 20.33 -32.54
N ASP A 281 25.64 21.26 -31.69
CA ASP A 281 26.45 22.34 -31.10
C ASP A 281 27.64 21.84 -30.28
N ASN A 282 27.57 20.62 -29.77
CA ASN A 282 28.65 19.94 -29.02
C ASN A 282 29.43 18.93 -29.89
N GLY A 283 29.19 18.88 -31.19
CA GLY A 283 29.92 18.02 -32.14
C GLY A 283 29.73 16.52 -31.91
N LYS A 284 28.59 16.12 -31.33
CA LYS A 284 28.28 14.71 -31.08
C LYS A 284 27.56 14.04 -32.24
N ILE A 285 26.86 14.82 -33.06
CA ILE A 285 26.24 14.42 -34.32
C ILE A 285 26.40 15.55 -35.34
N THR A 286 26.29 15.22 -36.63
CA THR A 286 26.24 16.19 -37.70
C THR A 286 24.84 16.82 -37.81
N GLN A 287 24.76 17.96 -38.53
CA GLN A 287 23.45 18.58 -38.85
C GLN A 287 22.56 17.61 -39.66
N GLU A 288 23.12 16.88 -40.62
CA GLU A 288 22.39 15.90 -41.44
C GLU A 288 21.79 14.79 -40.57
N GLU A 289 22.52 14.26 -39.59
CA GLU A 289 22.03 13.25 -38.65
C GLU A 289 20.92 13.82 -37.75
N ALA A 290 21.05 15.06 -37.28
CA ALA A 290 20.01 15.74 -36.51
C ALA A 290 18.72 15.93 -37.33
N ASP A 291 18.83 16.40 -38.57
CA ASP A 291 17.67 16.60 -39.44
C ASP A 291 16.96 15.27 -39.75
N LYS A 292 17.72 14.21 -40.02
CA LYS A 292 17.20 12.86 -40.19
C LYS A 292 16.51 12.33 -38.95
N ALA A 293 17.10 12.53 -37.78
CA ALA A 293 16.50 12.14 -36.47
C ALA A 293 15.24 12.96 -36.17
N ALA A 294 15.22 14.25 -36.47
CA ALA A 294 14.06 15.11 -36.31
C ALA A 294 12.88 14.74 -37.20
N ALA A 295 13.16 14.23 -38.40
CA ALA A 295 12.14 13.78 -39.36
C ALA A 295 11.52 12.42 -38.95
N GLN A 296 12.12 11.66 -38.05
CA GLN A 296 11.56 10.38 -37.58
C GLN A 296 10.29 10.60 -36.78
N VAL A 297 9.26 9.83 -37.12
CA VAL A 297 8.02 9.78 -36.35
C VAL A 297 8.29 9.07 -35.00
N ILE A 298 7.87 9.70 -33.92
CA ILE A 298 7.92 9.05 -32.57
C ILE A 298 6.75 8.08 -32.51
N THR A 299 7.06 6.80 -32.41
CA THR A 299 6.04 5.74 -32.20
C THR A 299 6.19 5.23 -30.77
N VAL A 300 5.13 5.36 -29.97
CA VAL A 300 5.09 4.80 -28.62
C VAL A 300 4.75 3.32 -28.71
N THR A 301 5.62 2.49 -28.17
CA THR A 301 5.43 1.04 -28.02
C THR A 301 5.74 0.68 -26.57
N ASP A 302 4.71 0.40 -25.78
CA ASP A 302 4.85 0.08 -24.36
C ASP A 302 4.95 -1.44 -24.17
N THR A 303 6.13 -1.91 -23.85
CA THR A 303 6.40 -3.30 -23.42
C THR A 303 6.86 -3.36 -21.96
N TYR A 304 6.78 -2.22 -21.24
CA TYR A 304 7.20 -2.15 -19.86
C TYR A 304 6.16 -2.74 -18.92
N GLU A 305 6.49 -3.86 -18.35
CA GLU A 305 5.73 -4.48 -17.27
C GLU A 305 6.29 -4.02 -15.92
N ALA A 306 5.69 -2.96 -15.36
CA ALA A 306 6.13 -2.34 -14.11
C ALA A 306 6.27 -3.33 -12.95
N ASN A 307 5.56 -4.46 -13.00
CA ASN A 307 5.40 -5.38 -11.90
C ASN A 307 5.89 -6.81 -12.19
N ALA A 308 6.55 -7.07 -13.33
CA ALA A 308 6.93 -8.45 -13.70
C ALA A 308 7.72 -9.17 -12.59
N ARG A 309 8.52 -8.45 -11.80
CA ARG A 309 9.28 -9.00 -10.68
C ARG A 309 8.64 -8.72 -9.30
N TYR A 310 7.64 -7.83 -9.19
CA TYR A 310 6.82 -7.61 -7.99
C TYR A 310 5.60 -8.55 -8.05
N LYS A 311 5.92 -9.84 -8.06
CA LYS A 311 5.04 -10.91 -8.50
C LYS A 311 3.76 -11.04 -7.67
N TYR A 312 3.82 -10.76 -6.36
CA TYR A 312 2.73 -10.93 -5.40
C TYR A 312 2.45 -9.61 -4.67
N PRO A 313 1.73 -8.66 -5.32
CA PRO A 313 1.68 -7.27 -4.86
C PRO A 313 1.16 -7.09 -3.43
N TYR A 314 0.03 -7.70 -3.07
CA TYR A 314 -0.53 -7.58 -1.72
C TYR A 314 0.33 -8.24 -0.66
N TYR A 315 0.98 -9.36 -0.99
CA TYR A 315 1.90 -10.02 -0.09
C TYR A 315 3.16 -9.20 0.16
N PHE A 316 3.75 -8.67 -0.90
CA PHE A 316 4.97 -7.86 -0.82
C PHE A 316 4.73 -6.52 -0.13
N ASP A 317 3.56 -5.89 -0.35
CA ASP A 317 3.16 -4.71 0.42
C ASP A 317 3.05 -5.00 1.92
N ALA A 318 2.50 -6.16 2.29
CA ALA A 318 2.43 -6.58 3.68
C ALA A 318 3.82 -6.86 4.27
N VAL A 319 4.73 -7.46 3.52
CA VAL A 319 6.15 -7.64 3.90
C VAL A 319 6.82 -6.29 4.17
N ILE A 320 6.70 -5.32 3.25
CA ILE A 320 7.25 -3.97 3.43
C ILE A 320 6.64 -3.32 4.68
N ASN A 321 5.32 -3.44 4.86
CA ASN A 321 4.63 -2.87 6.01
C ASN A 321 5.12 -3.46 7.33
N GLU A 322 5.25 -4.79 7.40
CA GLU A 322 5.79 -5.46 8.59
C GLU A 322 7.21 -4.99 8.89
N ILE A 323 8.08 -4.91 7.89
CA ILE A 323 9.48 -4.51 8.06
C ILE A 323 9.59 -3.08 8.58
N THR A 324 8.87 -2.16 7.97
CA THR A 324 8.95 -0.74 8.33
C THR A 324 8.35 -0.45 9.70
N THR A 325 7.28 -1.15 10.09
CA THR A 325 6.57 -0.90 11.35
C THR A 325 7.15 -1.66 12.53
N LYS A 326 7.58 -2.91 12.35
CA LYS A 326 8.04 -3.78 13.45
C LYS A 326 9.56 -3.78 13.65
N TYR A 327 10.34 -3.63 12.58
CA TYR A 327 11.81 -3.79 12.65
C TYR A 327 12.57 -2.48 12.45
N GLY A 328 11.88 -1.36 12.17
CA GLY A 328 12.50 -0.03 12.08
C GLY A 328 13.45 0.17 10.91
N ILE A 329 13.39 -0.68 9.88
CA ILE A 329 14.11 -0.49 8.63
C ILE A 329 13.27 0.45 7.77
N SER A 330 13.84 1.60 7.36
CA SER A 330 13.12 2.54 6.51
C SER A 330 12.78 1.91 5.16
N GLU A 331 11.69 2.35 4.53
CA GLU A 331 11.32 1.89 3.19
C GLU A 331 12.42 2.19 2.17
N GLU A 332 13.07 3.35 2.29
CA GLU A 332 14.20 3.74 1.44
C GLU A 332 15.36 2.75 1.58
N ASP A 333 15.75 2.39 2.80
CA ASP A 333 16.81 1.42 3.06
C ASP A 333 16.43 0.04 2.53
N LEU A 334 15.18 -0.37 2.81
CA LEU A 334 14.66 -1.66 2.38
C LEU A 334 14.72 -1.82 0.86
N LEU A 335 14.34 -0.79 0.13
CA LEU A 335 14.32 -0.84 -1.33
C LEU A 335 15.73 -0.68 -1.96
N ASN A 336 16.70 -0.09 -1.25
CA ASN A 336 17.97 0.34 -1.84
C ASN A 336 19.21 -0.39 -1.37
N LYS A 337 19.16 -1.16 -0.25
CA LYS A 337 20.35 -1.79 0.36
C LYS A 337 20.54 -3.27 0.04
N GLY A 338 19.72 -3.84 -0.84
CA GLY A 338 19.90 -5.21 -1.33
C GLY A 338 19.76 -6.26 -0.24
N TYR A 339 18.66 -6.19 0.53
CA TYR A 339 18.35 -7.20 1.53
C TYR A 339 17.87 -8.49 0.90
N LYS A 340 18.10 -9.61 1.60
CA LYS A 340 17.43 -10.87 1.35
C LYS A 340 16.39 -11.10 2.44
N ILE A 341 15.12 -11.14 2.04
CA ILE A 341 13.99 -11.25 2.95
C ILE A 341 13.41 -12.65 2.82
N TYR A 342 13.50 -13.41 3.89
CA TYR A 342 12.89 -14.73 3.98
C TYR A 342 11.51 -14.60 4.61
N THR A 343 10.53 -15.27 4.02
CA THR A 343 9.10 -15.12 4.36
C THR A 343 8.44 -16.48 4.61
N GLY A 344 7.21 -16.44 5.13
CA GLY A 344 6.32 -17.59 5.22
C GLY A 344 5.59 -17.92 3.91
N LEU A 345 5.79 -17.18 2.83
CA LEU A 345 5.08 -17.31 1.56
C LEU A 345 5.13 -18.73 1.00
N ASP A 346 3.97 -19.25 0.63
CA ASP A 346 3.84 -20.39 -0.29
C ASP A 346 3.43 -19.88 -1.66
N GLN A 347 4.34 -19.91 -2.64
CA GLN A 347 4.10 -19.33 -3.95
C GLN A 347 2.94 -20.01 -4.71
N ASN A 348 2.68 -21.30 -4.47
CA ASN A 348 1.59 -22.00 -5.12
C ASN A 348 0.24 -21.57 -4.54
N MET A 349 0.15 -21.49 -3.20
CA MET A 349 -1.06 -21.01 -2.51
C MET A 349 -1.35 -19.54 -2.87
N GLN A 350 -0.32 -18.70 -2.95
CA GLN A 350 -0.48 -17.29 -3.31
C GLN A 350 -0.98 -17.13 -4.76
N ALA A 351 -0.39 -17.87 -5.68
CA ALA A 351 -0.78 -17.80 -7.09
C ALA A 351 -2.24 -18.28 -7.30
N ASP A 352 -2.64 -19.37 -6.64
CA ASP A 352 -4.00 -19.87 -6.69
C ASP A 352 -5.02 -18.88 -6.08
N MET A 353 -4.67 -18.29 -4.94
CA MET A 353 -5.50 -17.26 -4.31
C MET A 353 -5.67 -16.05 -5.22
N GLU A 354 -4.59 -15.55 -5.85
CA GLU A 354 -4.65 -14.42 -6.79
C GLU A 354 -5.46 -14.76 -8.04
N GLU A 355 -5.34 -15.97 -8.59
CA GLU A 355 -6.14 -16.43 -9.70
C GLU A 355 -7.63 -16.48 -9.33
N THR A 356 -7.96 -17.02 -8.15
CA THR A 356 -9.34 -17.04 -7.65
C THR A 356 -9.91 -15.62 -7.51
N PHE A 357 -9.16 -14.68 -6.96
CA PHE A 357 -9.57 -13.28 -6.79
C PHE A 357 -9.57 -12.46 -8.10
N SER A 358 -9.05 -12.99 -9.19
CA SER A 358 -9.12 -12.38 -10.52
C SER A 358 -10.46 -12.61 -11.22
N ASN A 359 -11.25 -13.58 -10.76
CA ASN A 359 -12.50 -13.99 -11.38
C ASN A 359 -13.63 -12.98 -11.09
N SER A 360 -13.89 -12.06 -12.00
CA SER A 360 -14.88 -10.98 -11.84
C SER A 360 -16.29 -11.44 -11.47
N TRP A 361 -16.69 -12.64 -11.88
CA TRP A 361 -18.03 -13.17 -11.61
C TRP A 361 -18.26 -13.56 -10.14
N LEU A 362 -17.17 -13.71 -9.35
CA LEU A 362 -17.24 -13.96 -7.91
C LEU A 362 -17.59 -12.72 -7.09
N PHE A 363 -17.59 -11.54 -7.71
CA PHE A 363 -17.80 -10.28 -7.03
C PHE A 363 -19.13 -9.65 -7.40
N PRO A 364 -20.09 -9.57 -6.47
CA PRO A 364 -21.37 -8.92 -6.69
C PRO A 364 -21.22 -7.46 -7.13
N LYS A 365 -22.18 -7.00 -7.92
CA LYS A 365 -22.27 -5.59 -8.35
C LYS A 365 -23.50 -4.95 -7.73
N ALA A 366 -23.31 -3.72 -7.23
CA ALA A 366 -24.40 -2.86 -6.85
C ALA A 366 -25.18 -2.35 -8.09
N SER A 367 -26.34 -1.74 -7.88
CA SER A 367 -27.22 -1.26 -8.96
C SER A 367 -26.58 -0.20 -9.87
N ASP A 368 -25.63 0.57 -9.37
CA ASP A 368 -24.87 1.57 -10.13
C ASP A 368 -23.61 1.00 -10.81
N GLY A 369 -23.37 -0.30 -10.70
CA GLY A 369 -22.21 -0.99 -11.25
C GLY A 369 -20.99 -1.06 -10.33
N THR A 370 -21.03 -0.45 -9.13
CA THR A 370 -19.96 -0.60 -8.13
C THR A 370 -19.79 -2.06 -7.75
N ILE A 371 -18.55 -2.55 -7.82
CA ILE A 371 -18.22 -3.96 -7.60
C ILE A 371 -17.75 -4.14 -6.15
N ALA A 372 -18.23 -5.19 -5.48
CA ALA A 372 -17.80 -5.55 -4.14
C ALA A 372 -16.29 -5.84 -4.12
N GLN A 373 -15.67 -5.64 -2.97
CA GLN A 373 -14.29 -6.02 -2.67
C GLN A 373 -14.27 -7.25 -1.77
N ALA A 374 -13.17 -7.98 -1.81
CA ALA A 374 -12.92 -9.06 -0.87
C ALA A 374 -11.44 -9.06 -0.46
N ALA A 375 -11.15 -9.74 0.64
CA ALA A 375 -9.78 -9.96 1.10
C ALA A 375 -9.69 -11.30 1.80
N SER A 376 -8.55 -11.94 1.67
CA SER A 376 -8.29 -13.23 2.32
C SER A 376 -6.85 -13.36 2.77
N ILE A 377 -6.66 -14.24 3.76
CA ILE A 377 -5.37 -14.61 4.29
C ILE A 377 -5.36 -16.09 4.66
N ALA A 378 -4.31 -16.79 4.28
CA ALA A 378 -4.03 -18.16 4.66
C ALA A 378 -2.81 -18.19 5.58
N MET A 379 -2.94 -18.86 6.75
CA MET A 379 -1.90 -18.94 7.77
C MET A 379 -1.61 -20.39 8.16
N ASP A 380 -0.34 -20.69 8.40
CA ASP A 380 0.11 -21.90 9.06
C ASP A 380 -0.23 -21.80 10.57
N PRO A 381 -1.08 -22.72 11.09
CA PRO A 381 -1.51 -22.62 12.49
C PRO A 381 -0.43 -23.00 13.51
N GLN A 382 0.68 -23.60 13.12
CA GLN A 382 1.77 -23.99 14.00
C GLN A 382 2.85 -22.92 14.07
N SER A 383 3.20 -22.30 12.93
CA SER A 383 4.29 -21.31 12.87
C SER A 383 3.82 -19.86 12.92
N GLY A 384 2.57 -19.60 12.53
CA GLY A 384 2.06 -18.24 12.32
C GLY A 384 2.49 -17.61 11.00
N ASP A 385 3.19 -18.36 10.14
CA ASP A 385 3.60 -17.90 8.83
C ASP A 385 2.37 -17.60 7.97
N VAL A 386 2.33 -16.41 7.39
CA VAL A 386 1.34 -16.09 6.38
C VAL A 386 1.77 -16.76 5.08
N LEU A 387 0.98 -17.73 4.63
CA LEU A 387 1.27 -18.54 3.45
C LEU A 387 0.83 -17.83 2.16
N ALA A 388 -0.31 -17.16 2.21
CA ALA A 388 -0.87 -16.39 1.11
C ALA A 388 -1.77 -15.26 1.63
N THR A 389 -1.87 -14.17 0.88
CA THR A 389 -2.80 -13.07 1.19
C THR A 389 -3.16 -12.26 -0.05
N VAL A 390 -4.43 -11.86 -0.13
CA VAL A 390 -4.95 -10.95 -1.15
C VAL A 390 -5.80 -9.89 -0.47
N GLY A 391 -5.50 -8.62 -0.71
CA GLY A 391 -6.16 -7.47 -0.07
C GLY A 391 -7.21 -6.77 -0.94
N GLY A 392 -7.57 -7.35 -2.08
CA GLY A 392 -8.54 -6.81 -3.02
C GLY A 392 -8.64 -7.66 -4.29
N ARG A 393 -9.49 -7.29 -5.23
CA ARG A 393 -9.58 -7.96 -6.53
C ARG A 393 -8.27 -7.84 -7.29
N THR A 394 -7.79 -8.95 -7.86
CA THR A 394 -6.48 -9.00 -8.54
C THR A 394 -6.56 -8.69 -10.04
N ASN A 395 -7.78 -8.62 -10.61
CA ASN A 395 -8.00 -8.17 -11.97
C ASN A 395 -8.01 -6.62 -12.12
N GLU A 396 -7.79 -5.88 -11.04
CA GLU A 396 -7.61 -4.43 -11.03
C GLU A 396 -6.12 -4.07 -10.96
N LYS A 397 -5.80 -2.87 -11.47
CA LYS A 397 -4.44 -2.35 -11.37
C LYS A 397 -4.08 -2.15 -9.90
N HIS A 398 -3.07 -2.87 -9.42
CA HIS A 398 -2.58 -2.73 -8.06
C HIS A 398 -1.94 -1.34 -7.85
N THR A 399 -2.24 -0.73 -6.71
CA THR A 399 -1.57 0.48 -6.25
C THR A 399 -0.51 0.10 -5.24
N PHE A 400 0.75 0.39 -5.52
CA PHE A 400 1.86 0.13 -4.61
C PHE A 400 1.61 0.75 -3.24
N ARG A 401 1.72 -0.05 -2.17
CA ARG A 401 1.43 0.37 -0.79
C ARG A 401 0.01 0.89 -0.59
N GLY A 402 -0.90 0.49 -1.49
CA GLY A 402 -2.32 0.78 -1.37
C GLY A 402 -2.97 0.06 -0.18
N PHE A 403 -4.26 0.29 0.01
CA PHE A 403 -5.00 -0.30 1.13
C PHE A 403 -5.13 -1.81 0.97
N ASN A 404 -4.49 -2.56 1.86
CA ASN A 404 -4.55 -4.02 1.93
C ASN A 404 -5.63 -4.43 2.94
N ARG A 405 -6.80 -4.85 2.43
CA ARG A 405 -7.95 -5.20 3.28
C ARG A 405 -7.69 -6.45 4.13
N ALA A 406 -6.77 -7.34 3.73
CA ALA A 406 -6.45 -8.53 4.52
C ALA A 406 -5.80 -8.17 5.86
N THR A 407 -5.01 -7.09 5.93
CA THR A 407 -4.23 -6.68 7.11
C THR A 407 -4.72 -5.38 7.75
N GLN A 408 -5.32 -4.46 6.97
CA GLN A 408 -5.65 -3.11 7.42
C GLN A 408 -7.15 -2.86 7.60
N LEU A 409 -8.01 -3.70 7.04
CA LEU A 409 -9.46 -3.60 7.20
C LEU A 409 -9.86 -3.63 8.68
N LYS A 410 -10.91 -2.88 8.99
CA LYS A 410 -11.61 -2.90 10.28
C LYS A 410 -13.10 -3.06 10.02
N ALA A 411 -13.54 -4.32 9.94
CA ALA A 411 -14.94 -4.68 9.70
C ALA A 411 -15.49 -5.51 10.86
N GLN A 412 -16.79 -5.45 11.09
CA GLN A 412 -17.44 -6.24 12.12
C GLN A 412 -17.44 -7.73 11.71
N PRO A 413 -16.94 -8.63 12.58
CA PRO A 413 -16.79 -10.05 12.24
C PRO A 413 -18.12 -10.82 12.23
N GLY A 414 -19.19 -10.22 12.74
CA GLY A 414 -20.48 -10.91 12.84
C GLY A 414 -20.36 -12.23 13.62
N SER A 415 -21.12 -13.22 13.18
CA SER A 415 -21.19 -14.53 13.84
C SER A 415 -19.90 -15.34 13.86
N THR A 416 -18.84 -14.95 13.12
CA THR A 416 -17.53 -15.60 13.28
C THR A 416 -16.89 -15.32 14.64
N PHE A 417 -17.44 -14.38 15.38
CA PHE A 417 -16.98 -14.03 16.73
C PHE A 417 -17.54 -14.94 17.84
N LYS A 418 -18.66 -15.64 17.60
CA LYS A 418 -19.32 -16.51 18.57
C LYS A 418 -18.41 -17.58 19.16
N PRO A 419 -17.57 -18.29 18.39
CA PRO A 419 -16.62 -19.25 18.94
C PRO A 419 -15.62 -18.62 19.91
N LEU A 420 -15.22 -17.38 19.69
CA LEU A 420 -14.23 -16.67 20.49
C LEU A 420 -14.82 -16.11 21.79
N ALA A 421 -15.91 -15.35 21.68
CA ALA A 421 -16.49 -14.59 22.78
C ALA A 421 -17.46 -15.41 23.66
N VAL A 422 -18.06 -16.48 23.11
CA VAL A 422 -19.15 -17.20 23.77
C VAL A 422 -18.83 -18.66 24.02
N TYR A 423 -18.60 -19.42 22.95
CA TYR A 423 -18.57 -20.89 23.09
C TYR A 423 -17.29 -21.43 23.71
N THR A 424 -16.12 -20.80 23.43
CA THR A 424 -14.87 -21.20 24.09
C THR A 424 -14.91 -20.95 25.59
N PRO A 425 -15.25 -19.75 26.10
CA PRO A 425 -15.36 -19.55 27.57
C PRO A 425 -16.49 -20.40 28.20
N ALA A 426 -17.56 -20.70 27.47
CA ALA A 426 -18.60 -21.60 27.99
C ALA A 426 -18.09 -23.03 28.17
N LEU A 427 -17.32 -23.55 27.24
CA LEU A 427 -16.69 -24.87 27.36
C LEU A 427 -15.70 -24.93 28.52
N GLU A 428 -14.98 -23.85 28.79
CA GLU A 428 -14.10 -23.71 29.98
C GLU A 428 -14.87 -23.69 31.31
N GLU A 429 -16.08 -23.13 31.32
CA GLU A 429 -16.99 -23.14 32.46
C GLU A 429 -17.73 -24.49 32.66
N GLY A 430 -17.39 -25.51 31.83
CA GLY A 430 -17.92 -26.84 31.98
C GLY A 430 -19.12 -27.19 31.08
N TYR A 431 -19.63 -26.25 30.29
CA TYR A 431 -20.62 -26.58 29.28
C TYR A 431 -20.06 -27.62 28.30
N GLN A 432 -20.94 -28.42 27.74
CA GLN A 432 -20.57 -29.48 26.78
C GLN A 432 -21.21 -29.18 25.41
N PRO A 433 -20.71 -29.74 24.32
CA PRO A 433 -21.32 -29.58 22.98
C PRO A 433 -22.83 -29.88 22.93
N ASN A 434 -23.32 -30.77 23.76
CA ASN A 434 -24.75 -31.14 23.88
C ASN A 434 -25.50 -30.41 25.01
N SER A 435 -24.87 -29.45 25.69
CA SER A 435 -25.56 -28.65 26.72
C SER A 435 -26.72 -27.89 26.10
N VAL A 436 -27.85 -27.88 26.80
CA VAL A 436 -29.08 -27.24 26.37
C VAL A 436 -29.04 -25.75 26.63
N LEU A 437 -29.27 -24.96 25.62
CA LEU A 437 -29.37 -23.51 25.64
C LEU A 437 -30.80 -23.05 25.41
N VAL A 438 -31.15 -21.85 25.87
CA VAL A 438 -32.47 -21.24 25.64
C VAL A 438 -32.44 -20.43 24.34
N ASP A 439 -33.35 -20.74 23.44
CA ASP A 439 -33.57 -20.05 22.17
C ASP A 439 -34.97 -19.41 22.17
N GLU A 440 -35.08 -18.28 22.85
CA GLU A 440 -36.31 -17.51 23.00
C GLU A 440 -36.05 -16.02 22.77
N LYS A 441 -37.08 -15.27 22.36
CA LYS A 441 -37.01 -13.81 22.30
C LYS A 441 -36.92 -13.23 23.74
N ARG A 442 -35.80 -12.62 24.07
CA ARG A 442 -35.54 -12.10 25.41
C ARG A 442 -34.80 -10.77 25.33
N SER A 443 -35.15 -9.84 26.24
CA SER A 443 -34.48 -8.55 26.37
C SER A 443 -33.50 -8.57 27.56
N TYR A 444 -32.36 -7.91 27.39
CA TYR A 444 -31.29 -7.87 28.38
C TYR A 444 -30.92 -6.41 28.73
N GLY A 445 -30.50 -6.21 30.00
CA GLY A 445 -30.05 -4.93 30.53
C GLY A 445 -31.12 -3.82 30.57
N SER A 446 -30.70 -2.63 31.00
CA SER A 446 -31.53 -1.41 31.04
C SER A 446 -31.98 -0.96 29.69
N ASP A 447 -31.13 -1.17 28.69
CA ASP A 447 -31.33 -0.71 27.29
C ASP A 447 -32.21 -1.65 26.48
N LYS A 448 -32.70 -2.72 27.15
CA LYS A 448 -33.59 -3.74 26.55
C LYS A 448 -33.04 -4.34 25.25
N TYR A 449 -31.72 -4.58 25.19
CA TYR A 449 -31.10 -5.25 24.06
C TYR A 449 -31.78 -6.59 23.79
N THR A 450 -32.37 -6.76 22.60
CA THR A 450 -33.18 -7.92 22.24
C THR A 450 -32.65 -8.55 20.96
N PRO A 451 -31.74 -9.55 21.05
CA PRO A 451 -31.21 -10.24 19.89
C PRO A 451 -32.28 -11.05 19.18
N GLU A 452 -32.35 -10.94 17.87
CA GLU A 452 -33.21 -11.77 17.03
C GLU A 452 -32.39 -12.77 16.24
N ASN A 453 -32.92 -14.01 16.10
CA ASN A 453 -32.36 -14.98 15.18
C ASN A 453 -32.53 -14.47 13.73
N TRP A 454 -31.56 -14.74 12.85
CA TRP A 454 -31.56 -14.30 11.46
C TRP A 454 -32.84 -14.67 10.69
N ASN A 455 -33.49 -15.81 11.06
CA ASN A 455 -34.75 -16.30 10.48
C ASN A 455 -36.00 -15.83 11.26
N LYS A 456 -35.82 -15.01 12.31
CA LYS A 456 -36.88 -14.52 13.21
C LYS A 456 -37.71 -15.63 13.90
N LYS A 457 -37.17 -16.86 13.96
CA LYS A 457 -37.81 -18.03 14.61
C LYS A 457 -37.00 -18.47 15.81
N TYR A 458 -37.67 -19.04 16.79
CA TYR A 458 -37.09 -19.53 18.06
C TYR A 458 -37.56 -20.99 18.28
N GLN A 459 -36.65 -21.83 18.78
CA GLN A 459 -36.88 -23.26 18.97
C GLN A 459 -37.24 -23.61 20.43
N GLY A 460 -37.26 -22.61 21.34
CA GLY A 460 -37.39 -22.82 22.77
C GLY A 460 -36.10 -23.31 23.42
N THR A 461 -35.64 -24.47 23.07
CA THR A 461 -34.38 -25.03 23.56
C THR A 461 -33.60 -25.73 22.43
N VAL A 462 -32.28 -25.55 22.44
CA VAL A 462 -31.38 -26.16 21.45
C VAL A 462 -30.10 -26.61 22.12
N THR A 463 -29.39 -27.54 21.52
CA THR A 463 -28.02 -27.86 21.99
C THR A 463 -27.04 -26.74 21.61
N MET A 464 -25.93 -26.65 22.33
CA MET A 464 -24.88 -25.68 22.03
C MET A 464 -24.31 -25.88 20.61
N THR A 465 -24.19 -27.12 20.15
CA THR A 465 -23.77 -27.45 18.78
C THR A 465 -24.80 -26.99 17.75
N GLU A 466 -26.09 -27.22 17.95
CA GLU A 466 -27.16 -26.73 17.06
C GLU A 466 -27.18 -25.20 16.98
N ALA A 467 -27.03 -24.53 18.12
CA ALA A 467 -26.93 -23.07 18.18
C ALA A 467 -25.74 -22.52 17.36
N LEU A 468 -24.57 -23.17 17.46
CA LEU A 468 -23.39 -22.81 16.68
C LEU A 468 -23.56 -23.11 15.19
N ASN A 469 -24.01 -24.30 14.86
CA ASN A 469 -24.18 -24.82 13.51
C ASN A 469 -25.14 -23.97 12.66
N HIS A 470 -26.32 -23.66 13.25
CA HIS A 470 -27.31 -22.77 12.63
C HIS A 470 -27.05 -21.28 12.89
N SER A 471 -25.99 -20.97 13.62
CA SER A 471 -25.58 -19.59 13.93
C SER A 471 -26.68 -18.76 14.60
N TRP A 472 -27.55 -19.34 15.41
CA TRP A 472 -28.61 -18.62 16.10
C TRP A 472 -28.03 -17.58 17.08
N ASN A 473 -28.67 -16.41 17.15
CA ASN A 473 -28.22 -15.27 17.92
C ASN A 473 -28.71 -15.32 19.36
N ALA A 474 -30.00 -15.62 19.54
CA ALA A 474 -30.64 -15.63 20.86
C ALA A 474 -29.95 -16.59 21.86
N PRO A 475 -29.66 -17.86 21.52
CA PRO A 475 -28.98 -18.74 22.45
C PRO A 475 -27.52 -18.36 22.70
N ALA A 476 -26.81 -17.74 21.72
CA ALA A 476 -25.44 -17.27 21.92
C ALA A 476 -25.39 -16.12 22.95
N VAL A 477 -26.29 -15.12 22.81
CA VAL A 477 -26.39 -14.02 23.75
C VAL A 477 -26.84 -14.49 25.14
N TRP A 478 -27.81 -15.41 25.18
CA TRP A 478 -28.24 -16.04 26.43
C TRP A 478 -27.07 -16.73 27.16
N LEU A 479 -26.26 -17.47 26.43
CA LEU A 479 -25.11 -18.18 26.99
C LEU A 479 -24.05 -17.21 27.52
N LEU A 480 -23.75 -16.15 26.78
CA LEU A 480 -22.81 -15.10 27.22
C LEU A 480 -23.31 -14.42 28.52
N ASP A 481 -24.62 -14.11 28.58
CA ASP A 481 -25.25 -13.57 29.80
C ASP A 481 -25.07 -14.51 31.01
N LYS A 482 -25.19 -15.85 30.79
CA LYS A 482 -25.05 -16.86 31.86
C LYS A 482 -23.63 -17.05 32.35
N ILE A 483 -22.64 -17.05 31.45
CA ILE A 483 -21.24 -17.20 31.84
C ILE A 483 -20.60 -15.88 32.29
N GLY A 484 -21.22 -14.75 31.92
CA GLY A 484 -20.81 -13.39 32.26
C GLY A 484 -20.02 -12.71 31.16
N LEU A 485 -20.45 -11.49 30.80
CA LEU A 485 -19.87 -10.65 29.73
C LEU A 485 -18.34 -10.49 29.88
N LYS A 486 -17.86 -10.25 31.12
CA LYS A 486 -16.43 -10.05 31.40
C LYS A 486 -15.57 -11.22 30.95
N LYS A 487 -16.01 -12.46 31.16
CA LYS A 487 -15.29 -13.67 30.71
C LYS A 487 -15.21 -13.75 29.21
N GLY A 488 -16.29 -13.36 28.52
CA GLY A 488 -16.28 -13.27 27.05
C GLY A 488 -15.26 -12.27 26.54
N ILE A 489 -15.20 -11.07 27.11
CA ILE A 489 -14.24 -10.02 26.76
C ILE A 489 -12.79 -10.45 27.04
N GLU A 490 -12.53 -10.99 28.25
CA GLU A 490 -11.21 -11.50 28.62
C GLU A 490 -10.73 -12.60 27.65
N LYS A 491 -11.63 -13.47 27.23
CA LYS A 491 -11.33 -14.53 26.27
C LYS A 491 -10.99 -13.95 24.89
N VAL A 492 -11.73 -12.95 24.44
CA VAL A 492 -11.45 -12.22 23.19
C VAL A 492 -10.05 -11.60 23.20
N HIS A 493 -9.63 -11.00 24.33
CA HIS A 493 -8.27 -10.47 24.49
C HIS A 493 -7.22 -11.59 24.42
N GLN A 494 -7.48 -12.76 25.01
CA GLN A 494 -6.58 -13.91 24.90
C GLN A 494 -6.43 -14.39 23.45
N PHE A 495 -7.50 -14.30 22.64
CA PHE A 495 -7.45 -14.53 21.20
C PHE A 495 -6.73 -13.42 20.43
N GLY A 496 -6.23 -12.36 21.11
CA GLY A 496 -5.43 -11.28 20.52
C GLY A 496 -6.24 -10.22 19.81
N ILE A 497 -7.50 -10.08 20.13
CA ILE A 497 -8.38 -9.04 19.62
C ILE A 497 -8.64 -8.03 20.75
N GLU A 498 -8.26 -6.78 20.52
CA GLU A 498 -8.52 -5.70 21.46
C GLU A 498 -9.96 -5.20 21.31
N THR A 499 -10.58 -4.82 22.43
CA THR A 499 -11.92 -4.24 22.49
C THR A 499 -11.87 -2.80 22.96
N ASP A 500 -12.84 -2.00 22.55
CA ASP A 500 -13.06 -0.65 23.08
C ASP A 500 -14.04 -0.66 24.26
N PRO A 501 -14.06 0.38 25.11
CA PRO A 501 -15.06 0.50 26.17
C PRO A 501 -16.51 0.42 25.68
N GLY A 502 -16.77 0.84 24.42
CA GLY A 502 -18.08 0.71 23.79
C GLY A 502 -18.51 -0.72 23.45
N ASP A 503 -17.60 -1.67 23.52
CA ASP A 503 -17.86 -3.09 23.23
C ASP A 503 -18.30 -3.88 24.47
N GLU A 504 -18.34 -3.22 25.65
CA GLU A 504 -18.73 -3.83 26.91
C GLU A 504 -20.24 -4.05 27.03
N TYR A 505 -20.84 -4.76 26.07
CA TYR A 505 -22.25 -5.14 26.06
C TYR A 505 -22.47 -6.52 25.42
N LEU A 506 -23.64 -7.11 25.62
CA LEU A 506 -23.91 -8.48 25.17
C LEU A 506 -23.88 -8.64 23.63
N GLY A 507 -23.96 -7.56 22.86
CA GLY A 507 -23.82 -7.57 21.42
C GLY A 507 -22.44 -8.06 20.93
N ILE A 508 -21.42 -8.05 21.79
CA ILE A 508 -20.12 -8.64 21.48
C ILE A 508 -20.23 -10.14 21.17
N ALA A 509 -21.23 -10.85 21.72
CA ALA A 509 -21.54 -12.23 21.35
C ALA A 509 -21.74 -12.43 19.85
N LEU A 510 -22.22 -11.40 19.17
CA LEU A 510 -22.58 -11.40 17.75
C LEU A 510 -21.54 -10.67 16.89
N GLY A 511 -20.41 -10.28 17.47
CA GLY A 511 -19.36 -9.54 16.78
C GLY A 511 -19.64 -8.05 16.62
N GLY A 512 -20.48 -7.48 17.48
CA GLY A 512 -20.72 -6.04 17.53
C GLY A 512 -19.54 -5.30 18.14
N LEU A 513 -18.51 -5.06 17.35
CA LEU A 513 -17.29 -4.34 17.75
C LEU A 513 -17.28 -2.92 17.18
N THR A 514 -16.86 -1.96 18.01
CA THR A 514 -16.77 -0.54 17.63
C THR A 514 -15.79 -0.33 16.48
N LYS A 515 -14.58 -0.89 16.60
CA LYS A 515 -13.54 -0.78 15.57
C LYS A 515 -13.55 -1.89 14.52
N GLY A 516 -14.09 -3.06 14.86
CA GLY A 516 -14.03 -4.23 14.00
C GLY A 516 -12.64 -4.89 13.97
N VAL A 517 -12.46 -5.84 13.03
CA VAL A 517 -11.26 -6.68 12.91
C VAL A 517 -10.86 -6.83 11.44
N SER A 518 -9.61 -7.28 11.20
CA SER A 518 -9.11 -7.68 9.89
C SER A 518 -9.17 -9.19 9.68
N PRO A 519 -9.12 -9.68 8.43
CA PRO A 519 -8.90 -11.11 8.14
C PRO A 519 -7.68 -11.69 8.86
N GLU A 520 -6.57 -10.96 8.92
CA GLU A 520 -5.35 -11.37 9.64
C GLU A 520 -5.61 -11.63 11.13
N GLN A 521 -6.33 -10.73 11.79
CA GLN A 521 -6.67 -10.90 13.21
C GLN A 521 -7.57 -12.12 13.43
N MET A 522 -8.55 -12.34 12.55
CA MET A 522 -9.46 -13.48 12.64
C MET A 522 -8.76 -14.80 12.33
N ALA A 523 -7.91 -14.86 11.30
CA ALA A 523 -7.11 -16.04 11.00
C ALA A 523 -6.21 -16.41 12.19
N SER A 524 -5.49 -15.43 12.75
CA SER A 524 -4.65 -15.61 13.93
C SER A 524 -5.45 -16.15 15.13
N ALA A 525 -6.65 -15.61 15.40
CA ALA A 525 -7.50 -16.09 16.49
C ALA A 525 -7.90 -17.57 16.29
N TYR A 526 -8.26 -17.96 15.07
CA TYR A 526 -8.69 -19.31 14.77
C TYR A 526 -7.54 -20.34 14.74
N THR A 527 -6.27 -19.89 14.64
CA THR A 527 -5.13 -20.80 14.80
C THR A 527 -5.20 -21.57 16.14
N ALA A 528 -5.77 -20.97 17.19
CA ALA A 528 -5.92 -21.63 18.48
C ALA A 528 -6.74 -22.92 18.40
N PHE A 529 -7.73 -23.01 17.51
CA PHE A 529 -8.53 -24.23 17.35
C PHE A 529 -7.79 -25.29 16.54
N ALA A 530 -7.07 -24.88 15.50
CA ALA A 530 -6.25 -25.76 14.67
C ALA A 530 -4.99 -26.26 15.41
N ASN A 531 -4.46 -25.47 16.36
CA ASN A 531 -3.23 -25.72 17.10
C ASN A 531 -3.47 -25.99 18.61
N LYS A 532 -4.36 -26.94 18.92
CA LYS A 532 -4.51 -27.49 20.28
C LYS A 532 -4.68 -26.43 21.40
N GLY A 533 -5.35 -25.35 21.11
CA GLY A 533 -5.62 -24.25 22.04
C GLY A 533 -4.51 -23.19 22.13
N VAL A 534 -3.53 -23.25 21.26
CA VAL A 534 -2.43 -22.29 21.16
C VAL A 534 -2.63 -21.38 19.94
N ARG A 535 -2.78 -20.10 20.20
CA ARG A 535 -2.81 -19.06 19.16
C ARG A 535 -1.39 -18.68 18.78
N VAL A 536 -1.12 -18.51 17.48
CA VAL A 536 0.14 -17.99 16.97
C VAL A 536 -0.05 -16.58 16.39
N GLN A 537 0.98 -15.75 16.55
CA GLN A 537 0.98 -14.41 15.95
C GLN A 537 1.32 -14.49 14.47
N PRO A 538 0.61 -13.72 13.62
CA PRO A 538 0.92 -13.69 12.19
C PRO A 538 2.28 -13.04 11.95
N ARG A 539 3.02 -13.60 10.99
CA ARG A 539 4.27 -13.05 10.49
C ARG A 539 4.41 -13.29 9.00
N PHE A 540 4.77 -12.24 8.28
CA PHE A 540 5.17 -12.36 6.89
C PHE A 540 6.67 -12.66 6.78
N VAL A 541 7.47 -12.03 7.64
CA VAL A 541 8.93 -12.08 7.61
C VAL A 541 9.46 -13.02 8.68
N THR A 542 10.27 -13.99 8.26
CA THR A 542 10.95 -14.93 9.16
C THR A 542 12.40 -14.52 9.43
N LYS A 543 13.09 -13.91 8.44
CA LYS A 543 14.49 -13.48 8.58
C LYS A 543 14.84 -12.41 7.55
N ILE A 544 15.69 -11.45 7.91
CA ILE A 544 16.28 -10.47 6.98
C ILE A 544 17.78 -10.55 7.08
N VAL A 545 18.45 -10.63 5.92
CA VAL A 545 19.89 -10.66 5.78
C VAL A 545 20.33 -9.46 4.94
N ASP A 546 21.35 -8.74 5.36
CA ASP A 546 21.90 -7.64 4.58
C ASP A 546 22.75 -8.13 3.39
N ALA A 547 23.17 -7.20 2.55
CA ALA A 547 24.00 -7.48 1.37
C ALA A 547 25.36 -8.15 1.69
N ASN A 548 25.83 -8.05 2.93
CA ASN A 548 27.10 -8.67 3.38
C ASN A 548 26.89 -10.07 3.97
N GLY A 549 25.65 -10.57 3.98
CA GLY A 549 25.31 -11.88 4.55
C GLY A 549 25.06 -11.86 6.07
N LYS A 550 25.03 -10.68 6.71
CA LYS A 550 24.72 -10.56 8.14
C LYS A 550 23.21 -10.59 8.38
N VAL A 551 22.76 -11.42 9.31
CA VAL A 551 21.39 -11.44 9.78
C VAL A 551 21.11 -10.15 10.55
N VAL A 552 20.19 -9.33 10.08
CA VAL A 552 19.76 -8.07 10.71
C VAL A 552 18.43 -8.22 11.45
N VAL A 553 17.60 -9.16 11.03
CA VAL A 553 16.38 -9.57 11.73
C VAL A 553 16.32 -11.09 11.75
N ASP A 554 16.13 -11.65 12.94
CA ASP A 554 15.80 -13.06 13.15
C ASP A 554 14.43 -13.14 13.86
N ASN A 555 13.42 -13.56 13.12
CA ASN A 555 12.07 -13.76 13.59
C ASN A 555 11.61 -15.22 13.40
N THR A 556 12.57 -16.16 13.41
CA THR A 556 12.30 -17.59 13.23
C THR A 556 11.56 -18.20 14.42
N ALA A 557 11.76 -17.64 15.63
CA ALA A 557 11.04 -18.10 16.81
C ALA A 557 9.53 -17.81 16.72
N VAL A 558 8.73 -18.84 16.92
CA VAL A 558 7.26 -18.74 16.94
C VAL A 558 6.80 -17.96 18.15
N LYS A 559 6.00 -16.91 17.94
CA LYS A 559 5.34 -16.17 19.01
C LYS A 559 3.95 -16.73 19.23
N GLU A 560 3.78 -17.42 20.32
CA GLU A 560 2.55 -18.15 20.63
C GLU A 560 1.97 -17.75 21.99
N ASN A 561 0.67 -17.96 22.16
CA ASN A 561 -0.05 -17.78 23.41
C ASN A 561 -1.10 -18.88 23.58
N ARG A 562 -1.06 -19.58 24.70
CA ARG A 562 -2.12 -20.55 25.03
C ARG A 562 -3.39 -19.81 25.41
N VAL A 563 -4.41 -19.95 24.60
CA VAL A 563 -5.73 -19.34 24.79
C VAL A 563 -6.66 -20.23 25.58
N THR A 564 -6.57 -21.55 25.32
CA THR A 564 -7.41 -22.53 25.99
C THR A 564 -6.70 -23.91 26.09
N THR A 565 -7.33 -24.85 26.76
CA THR A 565 -6.80 -26.22 26.85
C THR A 565 -6.98 -26.97 25.52
N GLU A 566 -6.17 -27.99 25.29
CA GLU A 566 -6.32 -28.87 24.12
C GLU A 566 -7.70 -29.56 24.09
N GLU A 567 -8.23 -29.93 25.25
CA GLU A 567 -9.55 -30.55 25.38
C GLU A 567 -10.66 -29.59 24.92
N VAL A 568 -10.63 -28.33 25.35
CA VAL A 568 -11.61 -27.31 24.94
C VAL A 568 -11.48 -27.01 23.45
N ALA A 569 -10.25 -26.91 22.92
CA ALA A 569 -10.02 -26.73 21.48
C ALA A 569 -10.57 -27.90 20.65
N LYS A 570 -10.40 -29.14 21.13
CA LYS A 570 -10.98 -30.34 20.50
C LYS A 570 -12.51 -30.32 20.49
N LYS A 571 -13.14 -29.97 21.63
CA LYS A 571 -14.60 -29.81 21.72
C LYS A 571 -15.09 -28.71 20.78
N MET A 572 -14.41 -27.57 20.72
CA MET A 572 -14.75 -26.50 19.80
C MET A 572 -14.62 -26.94 18.35
N THR A 573 -13.51 -27.60 17.98
CA THR A 573 -13.30 -28.13 16.60
C THR A 573 -14.38 -29.14 16.23
N SER A 574 -14.76 -30.05 17.15
CA SER A 574 -15.83 -31.03 16.88
C SER A 574 -17.19 -30.36 16.59
N MET A 575 -17.47 -29.23 17.24
CA MET A 575 -18.66 -28.41 16.93
C MET A 575 -18.50 -27.63 15.61
N LEU A 576 -17.32 -27.04 15.37
CA LEU A 576 -17.04 -26.27 14.15
C LEU A 576 -17.02 -27.11 12.88
N LEU A 577 -16.69 -28.40 12.97
CA LEU A 577 -16.82 -29.37 11.88
C LEU A 577 -18.27 -29.51 11.39
N THR A 578 -19.27 -29.34 12.27
CA THR A 578 -20.68 -29.43 11.89
C THR A 578 -21.14 -28.25 11.03
N VAL A 579 -20.47 -27.11 11.11
CA VAL A 579 -20.86 -25.90 10.35
C VAL A 579 -20.70 -26.10 8.84
N TYR A 580 -19.66 -26.80 8.41
CA TYR A 580 -19.44 -27.17 7.01
C TYR A 580 -19.89 -28.61 6.70
N GLY A 581 -20.44 -29.32 7.69
CA GLY A 581 -21.11 -30.58 7.50
C GLY A 581 -22.49 -30.46 6.83
N THR A 582 -23.11 -31.57 6.48
CA THR A 582 -24.32 -31.60 5.63
C THR A 582 -25.51 -30.77 6.11
N GLU A 583 -25.63 -30.54 7.42
CA GLU A 583 -26.74 -29.77 8.03
C GLU A 583 -26.35 -28.33 8.40
N GLY A 584 -25.09 -27.96 8.16
CA GLY A 584 -24.56 -26.67 8.59
C GLY A 584 -24.84 -25.53 7.59
N LEU A 585 -24.85 -24.30 8.10
CA LEU A 585 -25.01 -23.12 7.25
C LEU A 585 -23.88 -22.98 6.21
N GLY A 586 -22.70 -23.49 6.50
CA GLY A 586 -21.54 -23.51 5.60
C GLY A 586 -21.52 -24.67 4.61
N ALA A 587 -22.41 -25.66 4.73
CA ALA A 587 -22.41 -26.86 3.90
C ALA A 587 -22.30 -26.63 2.38
N PRO A 588 -23.02 -25.64 1.78
CA PRO A 588 -22.91 -25.35 0.35
C PRO A 588 -21.49 -24.90 -0.09
N PHE A 589 -20.71 -24.42 0.86
CA PHE A 589 -19.38 -23.84 0.63
C PHE A 589 -18.25 -24.73 1.15
N SER A 590 -18.58 -25.96 1.55
CA SER A 590 -17.57 -26.97 1.89
C SER A 590 -16.79 -27.34 0.62
N PRO A 591 -15.44 -27.37 0.69
CA PRO A 591 -14.62 -27.77 -0.45
C PRO A 591 -14.86 -29.25 -0.80
N ALA A 592 -14.88 -29.55 -2.10
CA ALA A 592 -15.22 -30.89 -2.57
C ALA A 592 -14.20 -31.95 -2.09
N GLY A 593 -14.70 -33.01 -1.46
CA GLY A 593 -13.86 -34.12 -1.00
C GLY A 593 -12.90 -33.78 0.15
N LYS A 594 -13.02 -32.64 0.77
CA LYS A 594 -12.20 -32.21 1.90
C LYS A 594 -13.07 -31.87 3.11
N THR A 595 -12.54 -32.11 4.30
CA THR A 595 -13.22 -31.80 5.57
C THR A 595 -12.55 -30.54 6.14
N ILE A 596 -13.35 -29.51 6.46
CA ILE A 596 -12.89 -28.31 7.14
C ILE A 596 -13.76 -28.02 8.36
N ALA A 597 -13.18 -27.41 9.36
CA ALA A 597 -13.90 -26.81 10.48
C ALA A 597 -13.92 -25.27 10.31
N GLY A 598 -14.92 -24.61 10.85
CA GLY A 598 -14.93 -23.16 10.76
C GLY A 598 -16.27 -22.51 11.04
N LYS A 599 -16.44 -21.25 10.63
CA LYS A 599 -17.63 -20.45 10.95
C LYS A 599 -17.93 -19.44 9.85
N THR A 600 -19.22 -19.25 9.56
CA THR A 600 -19.75 -18.18 8.69
C THR A 600 -20.16 -16.98 9.53
N GLY A 601 -20.03 -15.79 8.97
CA GLY A 601 -20.44 -14.51 9.58
C GLY A 601 -21.10 -13.59 8.58
N THR A 602 -22.07 -12.84 9.06
CA THR A 602 -22.78 -11.81 8.28
C THR A 602 -23.16 -10.69 9.24
N THR A 603 -23.04 -9.44 8.79
CA THR A 603 -23.53 -8.27 9.53
C THR A 603 -24.67 -7.61 8.75
N GLU A 604 -25.62 -7.02 9.46
CA GLU A 604 -26.76 -6.36 8.85
C GLU A 604 -26.32 -5.10 8.10
N ALA A 605 -27.04 -4.78 7.00
CA ALA A 605 -26.84 -3.55 6.26
C ALA A 605 -27.23 -2.32 7.10
N ILE A 606 -26.55 -1.20 6.89
CA ILE A 606 -26.74 0.02 7.69
C ILE A 606 -28.11 0.70 7.38
N ASN A 607 -28.60 0.57 6.16
CA ASN A 607 -29.74 1.34 5.64
C ASN A 607 -31.11 0.63 5.74
N ASN A 608 -31.32 -0.26 6.73
CA ASN A 608 -32.53 -1.09 6.83
C ASN A 608 -32.86 -1.88 5.54
N ASP A 609 -31.88 -2.04 4.69
CA ASP A 609 -31.95 -2.88 3.51
C ASP A 609 -31.90 -4.35 3.97
N ASN A 610 -32.62 -5.25 3.31
CA ASN A 610 -32.57 -6.68 3.62
C ASN A 610 -31.22 -7.35 3.25
N GLY A 611 -30.21 -6.54 3.02
CA GLY A 611 -28.85 -6.96 2.64
C GLY A 611 -27.92 -7.17 3.83
N SER A 612 -26.65 -7.38 3.52
CA SER A 612 -25.56 -7.46 4.48
C SER A 612 -24.47 -6.44 4.17
N ARG A 613 -23.82 -5.93 5.22
CA ARG A 613 -22.68 -5.01 5.09
C ARG A 613 -21.38 -5.77 4.87
N ASP A 614 -21.11 -6.74 5.75
CA ASP A 614 -19.91 -7.57 5.75
C ASP A 614 -20.30 -9.04 5.71
N GLN A 615 -19.64 -9.83 4.88
CA GLN A 615 -19.73 -11.28 4.85
C GLN A 615 -18.38 -11.89 5.12
N TRP A 616 -18.36 -12.89 6.00
CA TRP A 616 -17.17 -13.57 6.45
C TRP A 616 -17.30 -15.07 6.31
N MET A 617 -16.22 -15.71 5.91
CA MET A 617 -16.04 -17.16 6.03
C MET A 617 -14.66 -17.47 6.59
N ILE A 618 -14.63 -18.30 7.63
CA ILE A 618 -13.40 -18.81 8.19
C ILE A 618 -13.45 -20.33 8.12
N GLY A 619 -12.43 -20.92 7.52
CA GLY A 619 -12.24 -22.34 7.45
C GLY A 619 -10.84 -22.73 7.85
N TYR A 620 -10.69 -23.89 8.48
CA TYR A 620 -9.38 -24.41 8.81
C TYR A 620 -9.31 -25.93 8.74
N THR A 621 -8.09 -26.40 8.54
CA THR A 621 -7.64 -27.77 8.76
C THR A 621 -6.50 -27.72 9.80
N PRO A 622 -5.95 -28.87 10.22
CA PRO A 622 -4.71 -28.86 10.99
C PRO A 622 -3.51 -28.21 10.28
N ASP A 623 -3.56 -28.02 8.96
CA ASP A 623 -2.45 -27.52 8.15
C ASP A 623 -2.55 -26.04 7.79
N VAL A 624 -3.78 -25.48 7.73
CA VAL A 624 -4.00 -24.11 7.28
C VAL A 624 -5.27 -23.52 7.90
N VAL A 625 -5.22 -22.21 8.21
CA VAL A 625 -6.39 -21.40 8.58
C VAL A 625 -6.58 -20.33 7.52
N VAL A 626 -7.80 -20.23 6.97
CA VAL A 626 -8.17 -19.22 5.96
C VAL A 626 -9.29 -18.35 6.50
N ALA A 627 -9.14 -17.03 6.40
CA ALA A 627 -10.14 -16.05 6.78
C ALA A 627 -10.41 -15.11 5.60
N THR A 628 -11.64 -15.20 5.05
CA THR A 628 -12.08 -14.45 3.87
C THR A 628 -13.21 -13.50 4.24
N TRP A 629 -13.08 -12.25 3.83
CA TRP A 629 -14.06 -11.18 3.95
C TRP A 629 -14.51 -10.70 2.57
N MET A 630 -15.78 -10.28 2.47
CA MET A 630 -16.35 -9.58 1.32
C MET A 630 -17.27 -8.45 1.78
N GLY A 631 -17.20 -7.31 1.11
CA GLY A 631 -18.00 -6.13 1.39
C GLY A 631 -17.73 -4.99 0.41
N TYR A 632 -18.27 -3.82 0.70
CA TYR A 632 -17.99 -2.60 -0.05
C TYR A 632 -17.14 -1.64 0.80
N ASP A 633 -16.18 -0.94 0.19
CA ASP A 633 -15.37 0.07 0.88
C ASP A 633 -16.23 1.21 1.44
N GLN A 634 -17.30 1.54 0.74
CA GLN A 634 -18.31 2.52 1.17
C GLN A 634 -19.57 1.81 1.68
N SER A 635 -19.41 1.05 2.76
CA SER A 635 -20.48 0.22 3.34
C SER A 635 -21.74 0.97 3.79
N GLY A 636 -21.68 2.32 3.92
CA GLY A 636 -22.85 3.16 4.18
C GLY A 636 -23.77 3.36 2.97
N ASN A 637 -23.26 3.17 1.76
CA ASN A 637 -23.97 3.41 0.51
C ASN A 637 -24.41 2.11 -0.18
N TYR A 638 -23.71 1.02 0.08
CA TYR A 638 -23.91 -0.26 -0.63
C TYR A 638 -24.05 -1.42 0.34
N SER A 639 -24.87 -2.39 -0.02
CA SER A 639 -25.02 -3.66 0.68
C SER A 639 -24.84 -4.85 -0.27
N LEU A 640 -24.33 -5.95 0.26
CA LEU A 640 -24.37 -7.25 -0.39
C LEU A 640 -25.78 -7.85 -0.23
N SER A 641 -26.12 -8.89 -1.01
CA SER A 641 -27.33 -9.65 -0.74
C SER A 641 -27.27 -10.27 0.68
N ALA A 642 -28.41 -10.58 1.27
CA ALA A 642 -28.46 -11.22 2.60
C ALA A 642 -27.84 -12.61 2.60
N SER A 643 -27.71 -13.24 1.44
CA SER A 643 -27.22 -14.61 1.28
C SER A 643 -25.74 -14.66 0.89
N SER A 644 -24.91 -15.32 1.68
CA SER A 644 -23.51 -15.61 1.31
C SER A 644 -23.38 -16.47 0.04
N ARG A 645 -24.48 -17.04 -0.49
CA ARG A 645 -24.49 -17.78 -1.75
C ARG A 645 -24.23 -16.88 -2.96
N GLU A 646 -24.63 -15.63 -2.86
CA GLU A 646 -24.45 -14.59 -3.90
C GLU A 646 -23.30 -13.63 -3.54
N GLY A 647 -22.52 -13.95 -2.51
CA GLY A 647 -21.42 -13.16 -1.99
C GLY A 647 -20.17 -13.97 -1.76
N VAL A 648 -19.66 -13.95 -0.51
CA VAL A 648 -18.38 -14.55 -0.13
C VAL A 648 -18.28 -16.07 -0.32
N GLY A 649 -19.41 -16.78 -0.32
CA GLY A 649 -19.43 -18.25 -0.29
C GLY A 649 -18.76 -18.91 -1.49
N PRO A 650 -19.13 -18.59 -2.75
CA PRO A 650 -18.48 -19.14 -3.93
C PRO A 650 -16.98 -18.85 -3.98
N LEU A 651 -16.57 -17.62 -3.60
CA LEU A 651 -15.17 -17.21 -3.53
C LEU A 651 -14.41 -18.07 -2.54
N PHE A 652 -14.89 -18.16 -1.29
CA PHE A 652 -14.27 -18.97 -0.22
C PHE A 652 -14.16 -20.45 -0.60
N LYS A 653 -15.20 -21.02 -1.22
CA LYS A 653 -15.19 -22.42 -1.65
C LYS A 653 -14.07 -22.70 -2.65
N LEU A 654 -13.98 -21.90 -3.72
CA LEU A 654 -12.94 -22.08 -4.74
C LEU A 654 -11.54 -21.88 -4.17
N GLU A 655 -11.38 -20.84 -3.35
CA GLU A 655 -10.14 -20.57 -2.64
C GLU A 655 -9.71 -21.77 -1.78
N MET A 656 -10.61 -22.32 -0.95
CA MET A 656 -10.29 -23.49 -0.12
C MET A 656 -10.00 -24.74 -0.96
N GLU A 657 -10.71 -24.96 -2.06
CA GLU A 657 -10.45 -26.07 -2.97
C GLU A 657 -9.06 -26.01 -3.59
N GLY A 658 -8.61 -24.81 -3.96
CA GLY A 658 -7.27 -24.57 -4.49
C GLY A 658 -6.19 -24.73 -3.41
N LEU A 659 -6.30 -23.99 -2.32
CA LEU A 659 -5.28 -23.97 -1.25
C LEU A 659 -5.05 -25.36 -0.63
N LEU A 660 -6.12 -26.15 -0.43
CA LEU A 660 -6.01 -27.49 0.17
C LEU A 660 -5.28 -28.52 -0.71
N GLN A 661 -5.01 -28.23 -1.98
CA GLN A 661 -4.17 -29.06 -2.83
C GLN A 661 -2.70 -28.99 -2.43
N PHE A 662 -2.28 -27.88 -1.81
CA PHE A 662 -0.89 -27.61 -1.41
C PHE A 662 -0.62 -27.90 0.08
N THR A 663 -1.59 -28.49 0.80
CA THR A 663 -1.44 -28.90 2.19
C THR A 663 -1.10 -30.38 2.33
N ALA A 664 -0.60 -30.79 3.50
CA ALA A 664 -0.34 -32.19 3.83
C ALA A 664 -1.62 -33.04 3.93
N ASN A 665 -2.79 -32.41 3.98
CA ASN A 665 -4.09 -33.03 4.22
C ASN A 665 -4.14 -33.81 5.54
N THR A 666 -3.53 -33.26 6.58
CA THR A 666 -3.54 -33.87 7.93
C THR A 666 -4.98 -34.02 8.43
N PRO A 667 -5.39 -35.23 8.82
CA PRO A 667 -6.75 -35.42 9.31
C PRO A 667 -6.96 -34.76 10.67
N PHE A 668 -8.19 -34.30 10.94
CA PHE A 668 -8.56 -33.90 12.28
C PHE A 668 -8.45 -35.08 13.25
N ASN A 669 -7.99 -34.82 14.47
CA ASN A 669 -7.92 -35.78 15.55
C ASN A 669 -9.23 -35.88 16.36
N VAL A 670 -10.30 -35.29 15.87
CA VAL A 670 -11.64 -35.28 16.43
C VAL A 670 -12.67 -35.45 15.34
N GLU A 671 -13.81 -36.08 15.67
CA GLU A 671 -14.95 -36.17 14.79
C GLU A 671 -15.95 -35.04 15.05
N ALA A 672 -16.78 -34.72 14.06
CA ALA A 672 -17.92 -33.85 14.22
C ALA A 672 -18.89 -34.37 15.28
N VAL A 673 -19.46 -33.48 16.07
CA VAL A 673 -20.52 -33.82 17.02
C VAL A 673 -21.71 -34.42 16.24
N LYS A 674 -22.21 -35.58 16.68
CA LYS A 674 -23.43 -36.16 16.11
C LYS A 674 -24.63 -35.31 16.54
N THR A 675 -25.23 -34.58 15.61
CA THR A 675 -26.50 -33.92 15.82
C THR A 675 -27.63 -34.98 15.83
N LYS A 676 -28.58 -34.88 16.74
CA LYS A 676 -29.70 -35.83 16.80
C LYS A 676 -30.50 -35.75 15.48
N GLN A 677 -30.55 -36.85 14.71
CA GLN A 677 -31.57 -36.95 13.67
C GLN A 677 -32.94 -36.86 14.36
N ASN A 678 -33.71 -35.85 14.04
CA ASN A 678 -35.10 -35.70 14.45
C ASN A 678 -35.91 -36.81 13.75
N ASN A 679 -36.03 -37.96 14.41
CA ASN A 679 -37.10 -38.93 14.12
C ASN A 679 -38.41 -38.33 14.66
N GLN A 680 -38.92 -37.30 14.05
CA GLN A 680 -40.32 -36.89 14.16
C GLN A 680 -40.94 -36.80 12.78
N ASN A 681 -41.92 -37.67 12.62
CA ASN A 681 -42.84 -37.83 11.52
C ASN A 681 -43.01 -36.64 10.59
N ASN A 682 -42.75 -36.88 9.31
CA ASN A 682 -43.23 -36.20 8.14
C ASN A 682 -44.68 -35.71 8.29
N ASN A 683 -44.89 -34.38 8.26
CA ASN A 683 -46.03 -33.81 7.53
C ASN A 683 -46.01 -32.27 7.37
N SER A 684 -44.88 -31.59 7.52
CA SER A 684 -44.88 -30.12 7.25
C SER A 684 -43.60 -29.53 6.63
N ASN A 685 -42.69 -30.34 6.11
CA ASN A 685 -41.36 -29.85 5.64
C ASN A 685 -41.16 -29.89 4.10
N ASN A 686 -42.23 -30.03 3.29
CA ASN A 686 -42.08 -30.05 1.83
C ASN A 686 -41.45 -28.79 1.22
N GLY A 687 -41.51 -27.63 1.89
CA GLY A 687 -40.94 -26.40 1.36
C GLY A 687 -39.42 -26.26 1.58
N VAL A 688 -38.89 -26.73 2.72
CA VAL A 688 -37.46 -26.59 3.04
C VAL A 688 -36.65 -27.67 2.30
N ASP A 689 -37.16 -28.91 2.26
CA ASP A 689 -36.52 -30.01 1.50
C ASP A 689 -36.53 -29.73 -0.01
N GLN A 690 -37.58 -29.12 -0.53
CA GLN A 690 -37.63 -28.69 -1.92
C GLN A 690 -36.66 -27.58 -2.19
N PHE A 691 -36.54 -26.59 -1.30
CA PHE A 691 -35.58 -25.51 -1.38
C PHE A 691 -34.11 -25.96 -1.32
N ILE A 692 -33.81 -26.96 -0.46
CA ILE A 692 -32.49 -27.60 -0.38
C ILE A 692 -32.18 -28.35 -1.66
N LYS A 693 -33.11 -29.11 -2.20
CA LYS A 693 -32.96 -29.85 -3.47
C LYS A 693 -32.81 -28.94 -4.68
N ASP A 694 -33.58 -27.84 -4.71
CA ASP A 694 -33.47 -26.85 -5.79
C ASP A 694 -32.16 -26.09 -5.73
N ALA A 695 -31.64 -25.84 -4.52
CA ALA A 695 -30.33 -25.22 -4.30
C ALA A 695 -29.16 -26.15 -4.64
N GLN A 696 -29.27 -27.46 -4.34
CA GLN A 696 -28.30 -28.46 -4.77
C GLN A 696 -28.25 -28.58 -6.29
N LYS A 697 -29.43 -28.63 -6.94
CA LYS A 697 -29.56 -28.69 -8.39
C LYS A 697 -29.01 -27.45 -9.12
N ALA A 698 -29.22 -26.25 -8.55
CA ALA A 698 -28.64 -25.02 -9.07
C ALA A 698 -27.11 -25.00 -8.87
N GLY A 699 -26.62 -25.48 -7.72
CA GLY A 699 -25.19 -25.62 -7.44
C GLY A 699 -24.50 -26.60 -8.39
N GLU A 700 -25.13 -27.75 -8.68
CA GLU A 700 -24.63 -28.72 -9.65
C GLU A 700 -24.64 -28.16 -11.10
N GLN A 701 -25.60 -27.36 -11.46
CA GLN A 701 -25.64 -26.72 -12.79
C GLN A 701 -24.53 -25.69 -12.96
N VAL A 702 -24.26 -24.87 -11.95
CA VAL A 702 -23.15 -23.92 -11.94
C VAL A 702 -21.80 -24.67 -11.94
N TRP A 703 -21.69 -25.74 -11.15
CA TRP A 703 -20.49 -26.56 -11.10
C TRP A 703 -20.18 -27.24 -12.45
N ASN A 704 -21.20 -27.78 -13.12
CA ASN A 704 -21.02 -28.37 -14.44
C ASN A 704 -20.60 -27.34 -15.50
N GLN A 705 -21.11 -26.10 -15.40
CA GLN A 705 -20.66 -25.02 -16.27
C GLN A 705 -19.18 -24.63 -15.98
N ILE A 706 -18.78 -24.62 -14.71
CA ILE A 706 -17.39 -24.35 -14.31
C ILE A 706 -16.45 -25.44 -14.83
N GLN A 707 -16.84 -26.72 -14.71
CA GLN A 707 -16.03 -27.81 -15.23
C GLN A 707 -15.91 -27.81 -16.75
N GLU A 708 -16.97 -27.46 -17.44
CA GLU A 708 -16.98 -27.34 -18.91
C GLU A 708 -16.11 -26.17 -19.37
N TRP A 709 -16.14 -25.05 -18.64
CA TRP A 709 -15.29 -23.89 -18.89
C TRP A 709 -13.82 -24.19 -18.58
N GLY A 710 -13.52 -24.82 -17.45
CA GLY A 710 -12.17 -25.25 -17.06
C GLY A 710 -11.57 -26.22 -18.08
N LYS A 711 -12.37 -27.15 -18.59
CA LYS A 711 -11.95 -28.09 -19.66
C LYS A 711 -11.66 -27.36 -20.97
N ASN A 712 -12.49 -26.39 -21.34
CA ASN A 712 -12.30 -25.56 -22.53
C ASN A 712 -11.06 -24.67 -22.41
N LEU A 713 -10.74 -24.18 -21.22
CA LEU A 713 -9.51 -23.42 -20.95
C LEU A 713 -8.27 -24.33 -21.04
N TRP A 714 -8.32 -25.51 -20.42
CA TRP A 714 -7.23 -26.49 -20.46
C TRP A 714 -6.93 -26.95 -21.90
N ASP A 715 -7.97 -27.19 -22.69
CA ASP A 715 -7.81 -27.55 -24.10
C ASP A 715 -7.25 -26.41 -24.96
N LYS A 716 -7.53 -25.16 -24.60
CA LYS A 716 -6.89 -23.97 -25.22
C LYS A 716 -5.41 -23.81 -24.86
N PHE A 717 -5.01 -24.16 -23.63
CA PHE A 717 -3.59 -24.12 -23.23
C PHE A 717 -2.78 -25.29 -23.79
N ARG A 718 -3.40 -26.45 -23.99
CA ARG A 718 -2.74 -27.64 -24.53
C ARG A 718 -2.48 -27.56 -26.04
N ASN A 719 -3.20 -26.70 -26.74
CA ASN A 719 -3.10 -26.50 -28.19
C ASN A 719 -2.36 -25.20 -28.57
N ARG A 720 -1.65 -24.57 -27.65
CA ARG A 720 -0.64 -23.54 -27.84
C ARG A 720 0.72 -24.07 -27.37
#